data_3d9c5e864f47e8ed53485f3bb0b633f0
#
_entry.id   3d9c5e864f47e8ed53485f3bb0b633f0
#
_cell.length_a   1.000
_cell.length_b   1.000
_cell.length_c   1.000
_cell.angle_alpha   90.00
_cell.angle_beta   90.00
_cell.angle_gamma   90.00
#
_symmetry.space_group_name_H-M   'P 1'
#
loop_
_entity.id
_entity.type
_entity.pdbx_description
1 polymer ?
#
loop_
_entity_poly.entity_id
_entity_poly.type
_entity_poly.pdbx_seq_one_letter_code
_entity_poly.pdbx_strand_id
1 'polypeptide(L)'
;MGKIIGIDLGTTNSCVAIMDGSTTKVIENSEGDRTTPSIVAFTKDSEVMVGAPAKRQGVTNPKNTFYAVKRLIGRKFTDAEVQKDIHIVPYGIVAHENGDAWVQTSDGKKMAPQEISAKVLMKMKKTAEDYLGETITEAVITVPAYFNDSQRQATKDAGRIAGLDVKRIINEPTAAALAYGLDKKGGDRKIAVYDLGGGTFDVSIIEIAEVDGEKQFEVLATNGDTFLGGEDFDKRVIDYLIEEFKKDQGIDLSKDALALQRLKDAAERAKIELSSSHQTEVNLPYVTADASGPKHLNIKLTRAKLEALVEDLVKRTIEPCRTALNDAGLRVADISEVILVGGQTRMPKVQEAVKDFFGKEPRKDVNPDEAVAVGAAIQGGVLGGSVKDVLLLDVTPLSLGIETMGGVMTKLIEKNTTVPTKASQVFSTAEDNQTAVTVHVLQGERDRASANKSLGKFDLAGIDAAPRGMPQIEVTFDIDANGILHVSAKDKKTGKEQRIEIKAGSGLSEEEIQRMVADAESHKEEDRKFQELVSTRNKADQLVHATRSALKEHGGKVPGAQLSEIEGALSDLEKAKDSDDKGAIEAKIQKLEQVAQSLYAAAQAGHADAGAGAQHGPGPGGSAQPDDVVDAEFTEVKNDGKS
;
A
#
# COMPACT_ATOMS: atom_id res chain seq x y z
N MET A 1 -22.26 1.74 -17.28
CA MET A 1 -21.27 0.90 -16.60
C MET A 1 -20.75 1.70 -15.43
N GLY A 2 -20.62 1.06 -14.25
CA GLY A 2 -20.03 1.71 -13.08
C GLY A 2 -18.56 2.09 -13.37
N LYS A 3 -18.03 3.07 -12.63
CA LYS A 3 -16.62 3.43 -12.73
C LYS A 3 -15.76 2.37 -12.07
N ILE A 4 -14.69 1.94 -12.74
CA ILE A 4 -13.67 1.04 -12.19
C ILE A 4 -12.56 1.91 -11.60
N ILE A 5 -12.30 1.78 -10.31
CA ILE A 5 -11.22 2.52 -9.65
C ILE A 5 -9.92 1.74 -9.71
N GLY A 6 -8.80 2.45 -9.77
CA GLY A 6 -7.46 1.88 -9.65
C GLY A 6 -6.92 2.08 -8.23
N ILE A 7 -6.49 1.02 -7.60
CA ILE A 7 -5.95 1.06 -6.23
C ILE A 7 -4.54 0.49 -6.21
N ASP A 8 -3.60 1.31 -5.76
CA ASP A 8 -2.30 0.85 -5.29
C ASP A 8 -2.44 0.46 -3.80
N LEU A 9 -2.41 -0.84 -3.52
CA LEU A 9 -2.42 -1.36 -2.16
C LEU A 9 -0.97 -1.54 -1.67
N GLY A 10 -0.34 -0.46 -1.29
CA GLY A 10 1.08 -0.47 -0.88
C GLY A 10 1.31 -1.02 0.54
N THR A 11 2.55 -1.46 0.83
CA THR A 11 2.94 -1.95 2.16
C THR A 11 2.84 -0.86 3.23
N THR A 12 3.29 0.35 2.90
CA THR A 12 3.32 1.49 3.83
C THR A 12 2.21 2.49 3.55
N ASN A 13 1.98 2.83 2.28
CA ASN A 13 0.93 3.75 1.86
C ASN A 13 0.15 3.16 0.70
N SER A 14 -1.14 3.45 0.64
CA SER A 14 -2.05 3.11 -0.46
C SER A 14 -2.55 4.37 -1.15
N CYS A 15 -2.87 4.24 -2.43
CA CYS A 15 -3.33 5.34 -3.28
C CYS A 15 -4.51 4.89 -4.14
N VAL A 16 -5.47 5.79 -4.39
CA VAL A 16 -6.61 5.52 -5.27
C VAL A 16 -6.69 6.56 -6.38
N ALA A 17 -6.93 6.10 -7.60
CA ALA A 17 -7.08 6.94 -8.78
C ALA A 17 -8.25 6.47 -9.65
N ILE A 18 -8.71 7.36 -10.50
CA ILE A 18 -9.80 7.11 -11.47
C ILE A 18 -9.42 7.64 -12.85
N MET A 19 -10.10 7.12 -13.88
CA MET A 19 -10.22 7.79 -15.16
C MET A 19 -11.27 8.90 -15.07
N ASP A 20 -10.87 10.13 -15.38
CA ASP A 20 -11.73 11.30 -15.49
C ASP A 20 -11.71 11.81 -16.94
N GLY A 21 -12.66 11.33 -17.72
CA GLY A 21 -12.63 11.50 -19.18
C GLY A 21 -11.43 10.77 -19.80
N SER A 22 -10.55 11.52 -20.45
CA SER A 22 -9.31 11.00 -21.08
C SER A 22 -8.07 11.12 -20.20
N THR A 23 -8.19 11.67 -18.99
CA THR A 23 -7.09 11.88 -18.06
C THR A 23 -7.27 11.03 -16.80
N THR A 24 -6.21 10.85 -16.07
CA THR A 24 -6.26 10.19 -14.76
C THR A 24 -6.28 11.21 -13.63
N LYS A 25 -6.94 10.87 -12.55
CA LYS A 25 -6.97 11.68 -11.34
C LYS A 25 -6.74 10.84 -10.11
N VAL A 26 -5.73 11.20 -9.33
CA VAL A 26 -5.53 10.69 -7.97
C VAL A 26 -6.47 11.42 -7.03
N ILE A 27 -7.16 10.69 -6.16
CA ILE A 27 -8.19 11.23 -5.26
C ILE A 27 -7.57 11.46 -3.89
N GLU A 28 -7.79 12.65 -3.36
CA GLU A 28 -7.40 13.00 -1.98
C GLU A 28 -8.36 12.33 -0.99
N ASN A 29 -7.81 11.83 0.10
CA ASN A 29 -8.59 11.22 1.17
C ASN A 29 -9.26 12.29 2.07
N SER A 30 -10.01 11.85 3.07
CA SER A 30 -10.70 12.75 4.02
C SER A 30 -9.76 13.62 4.86
N GLU A 31 -8.49 13.27 4.91
CA GLU A 31 -7.43 14.02 5.59
C GLU A 31 -6.74 15.05 4.67
N GLY A 32 -7.09 15.09 3.37
CA GLY A 32 -6.51 15.97 2.35
C GLY A 32 -5.22 15.43 1.74
N ASP A 33 -4.86 14.17 2.03
CA ASP A 33 -3.66 13.54 1.51
C ASP A 33 -3.97 12.71 0.26
N ARG A 34 -3.05 12.66 -0.71
CA ARG A 34 -3.16 11.86 -1.94
C ARG A 34 -2.79 10.39 -1.73
N THR A 35 -2.14 10.09 -0.62
CA THR A 35 -1.84 8.72 -0.17
C THR A 35 -2.39 8.49 1.22
N THR A 36 -2.73 7.26 1.54
CA THR A 36 -3.26 6.86 2.84
C THR A 36 -2.34 5.83 3.47
N PRO A 37 -1.85 6.01 4.70
CA PRO A 37 -1.07 4.98 5.38
C PRO A 37 -1.82 3.64 5.43
N SER A 38 -1.16 2.55 5.04
CA SER A 38 -1.70 1.19 5.07
C SER A 38 -1.67 0.64 6.51
N ILE A 39 -2.30 1.37 7.42
CA ILE A 39 -2.30 1.10 8.86
C ILE A 39 -3.73 1.00 9.36
N VAL A 40 -3.99 -0.01 10.17
CA VAL A 40 -5.30 -0.27 10.80
C VAL A 40 -5.11 -0.40 12.30
N ALA A 41 -5.88 0.31 13.09
CA ALA A 41 -5.86 0.23 14.54
C ALA A 41 -7.25 -0.15 15.09
N PHE A 42 -7.24 -0.97 16.13
CA PHE A 42 -8.44 -1.33 16.88
C PHE A 42 -8.37 -0.70 18.27
N THR A 43 -9.39 0.08 18.61
CA THR A 43 -9.49 0.70 19.93
C THR A 43 -10.00 -0.31 20.98
N LYS A 44 -9.98 0.08 22.25
CA LYS A 44 -10.53 -0.73 23.34
C LYS A 44 -12.05 -0.98 23.20
N ASP A 45 -12.73 -0.05 22.53
CA ASP A 45 -14.18 -0.10 22.28
C ASP A 45 -14.51 -0.81 20.95
N SER A 46 -13.52 -1.53 20.38
CA SER A 46 -13.63 -2.27 19.11
C SER A 46 -13.84 -1.40 17.87
N GLU A 47 -13.63 -0.09 17.96
CA GLU A 47 -13.65 0.81 16.82
C GLU A 47 -12.44 0.56 15.91
N VAL A 48 -12.66 0.69 14.60
CA VAL A 48 -11.62 0.48 13.59
C VAL A 48 -11.19 1.82 13.00
N MET A 49 -9.92 2.13 13.16
CA MET A 49 -9.30 3.30 12.53
C MET A 49 -8.40 2.86 11.37
N VAL A 50 -8.40 3.63 10.28
CA VAL A 50 -7.58 3.34 9.09
C VAL A 50 -6.85 4.60 8.64
N GLY A 51 -5.61 4.44 8.21
CA GLY A 51 -4.82 5.54 7.66
C GLY A 51 -4.12 6.39 8.72
N ALA A 52 -4.08 7.70 8.52
CA ALA A 52 -3.40 8.63 9.41
C ALA A 52 -3.92 8.62 10.85
N PRO A 53 -5.25 8.48 11.13
CA PRO A 53 -5.74 8.30 12.49
C PRO A 53 -5.17 7.04 13.18
N ALA A 54 -5.10 5.91 12.46
CA ALA A 54 -4.50 4.67 12.96
C ALA A 54 -3.00 4.85 13.24
N LYS A 55 -2.27 5.51 12.34
CA LYS A 55 -0.83 5.81 12.52
C LYS A 55 -0.59 6.60 13.80
N ARG A 56 -1.40 7.63 14.07
CA ARG A 56 -1.31 8.42 15.31
C ARG A 56 -1.59 7.59 16.57
N GLN A 57 -2.55 6.68 16.50
CA GLN A 57 -2.87 5.75 17.60
C GLN A 57 -1.73 4.76 17.90
N GLY A 58 -0.93 4.40 16.91
CA GLY A 58 0.16 3.43 17.06
C GLY A 58 1.11 3.74 18.21
N VAL A 59 1.30 5.01 18.54
CA VAL A 59 2.15 5.44 19.66
C VAL A 59 1.61 4.97 21.02
N THR A 60 0.30 5.04 21.23
CA THR A 60 -0.35 4.72 22.51
C THR A 60 -0.98 3.33 22.53
N ASN A 61 -1.19 2.73 21.36
CA ASN A 61 -1.84 1.43 21.19
C ASN A 61 -1.07 0.52 20.22
N PRO A 62 0.25 0.30 20.41
CA PRO A 62 1.10 -0.39 19.42
C PRO A 62 0.70 -1.85 19.19
N LYS A 63 0.19 -2.55 20.22
CA LYS A 63 -0.18 -3.97 20.11
C LYS A 63 -1.47 -4.22 19.33
N ASN A 64 -2.28 -3.20 19.11
CA ASN A 64 -3.53 -3.27 18.34
C ASN A 64 -3.50 -2.37 17.10
N THR A 65 -2.31 -1.94 16.68
CA THR A 65 -2.08 -1.15 15.47
C THR A 65 -1.25 -1.96 14.50
N PHE A 66 -1.89 -2.35 13.39
CA PHE A 66 -1.33 -3.24 12.38
C PHE A 66 -0.83 -2.43 11.18
N TYR A 67 0.42 -2.66 10.81
CA TYR A 67 1.10 -2.06 9.65
C TYR A 67 2.00 -3.11 8.99
N ALA A 68 2.49 -2.83 7.78
CA ALA A 68 3.31 -3.76 6.98
C ALA A 68 2.66 -5.14 6.75
N VAL A 69 1.34 -5.26 6.91
CA VAL A 69 0.59 -6.52 6.85
C VAL A 69 0.68 -7.17 5.46
N LYS A 70 0.94 -6.38 4.42
CA LYS A 70 1.20 -6.88 3.06
C LYS A 70 2.38 -7.88 3.01
N ARG A 71 3.33 -7.79 3.93
CA ARG A 71 4.44 -8.76 4.08
C ARG A 71 3.98 -10.14 4.56
N LEU A 72 2.83 -10.21 5.23
CA LEU A 72 2.26 -11.45 5.77
C LEU A 72 1.23 -12.09 4.84
N ILE A 73 0.68 -11.32 3.89
CA ILE A 73 -0.42 -11.76 3.04
C ILE A 73 0.00 -12.97 2.19
N GLY A 74 -0.81 -14.03 2.20
CA GLY A 74 -0.55 -15.27 1.46
C GLY A 74 0.68 -16.08 1.92
N ARG A 75 1.20 -15.83 3.15
CA ARG A 75 2.39 -16.50 3.69
C ARG A 75 2.06 -17.48 4.80
N LYS A 76 2.89 -18.52 4.93
CA LYS A 76 2.83 -19.44 6.05
C LYS A 76 3.55 -18.87 7.27
N PHE A 77 3.06 -19.19 8.46
CA PHE A 77 3.71 -18.76 9.71
C PHE A 77 5.18 -19.20 9.80
N THR A 78 5.50 -20.36 9.22
CA THR A 78 6.87 -20.92 9.22
C THR A 78 7.80 -20.29 8.19
N ASP A 79 7.30 -19.43 7.30
CA ASP A 79 8.14 -18.76 6.29
C ASP A 79 9.20 -17.89 6.98
N ALA A 80 10.44 -17.91 6.47
CA ALA A 80 11.57 -17.25 7.09
C ALA A 80 11.38 -15.73 7.24
N GLU A 81 10.67 -15.10 6.30
CA GLU A 81 10.33 -13.69 6.31
C GLU A 81 9.34 -13.38 7.44
N VAL A 82 8.33 -14.23 7.65
CA VAL A 82 7.37 -14.08 8.75
C VAL A 82 8.07 -14.21 10.11
N GLN A 83 8.99 -15.17 10.22
CA GLN A 83 9.78 -15.36 11.46
C GLN A 83 10.66 -14.14 11.78
N LYS A 84 11.12 -13.41 10.78
CA LYS A 84 11.84 -12.13 10.99
C LYS A 84 10.89 -11.04 11.49
N ASP A 85 9.70 -10.91 10.88
CA ASP A 85 8.73 -9.88 11.23
C ASP A 85 8.20 -10.02 12.67
N ILE A 86 8.07 -11.24 13.21
CA ILE A 86 7.69 -11.51 14.61
C ILE A 86 8.57 -10.73 15.60
N HIS A 87 9.84 -10.51 15.27
CA HIS A 87 10.79 -9.81 16.14
C HIS A 87 10.83 -8.29 15.89
N ILE A 88 10.14 -7.79 14.85
CA ILE A 88 10.21 -6.40 14.42
C ILE A 88 8.94 -5.65 14.83
N VAL A 89 7.76 -6.29 14.72
CA VAL A 89 6.49 -5.64 14.97
C VAL A 89 6.05 -5.75 16.44
N PRO A 90 5.32 -4.77 16.98
CA PRO A 90 4.86 -4.77 18.36
C PRO A 90 3.58 -5.60 18.58
N TYR A 91 2.86 -5.95 17.52
CA TYR A 91 1.64 -6.76 17.58
C TYR A 91 1.93 -8.26 17.42
N GLY A 92 0.99 -9.10 17.81
CA GLY A 92 1.15 -10.55 17.69
C GLY A 92 1.05 -11.04 16.25
N ILE A 93 1.97 -11.91 15.84
CA ILE A 93 1.85 -12.74 14.63
C ILE A 93 1.76 -14.18 15.11
N VAL A 94 0.74 -14.91 14.69
CA VAL A 94 0.41 -16.25 15.16
C VAL A 94 0.11 -17.19 14.00
N ALA A 95 0.30 -18.49 14.23
CA ALA A 95 -0.14 -19.50 13.27
C ALA A 95 -1.65 -19.70 13.35
N HIS A 96 -2.30 -19.74 12.19
CA HIS A 96 -3.66 -20.24 12.05
C HIS A 96 -3.66 -21.76 11.90
N GLU A 97 -4.83 -22.42 12.02
CA GLU A 97 -4.97 -23.89 11.96
C GLU A 97 -4.45 -24.49 10.65
N ASN A 98 -4.58 -23.77 9.54
CA ASN A 98 -4.04 -24.16 8.24
C ASN A 98 -2.55 -23.84 8.05
N GLY A 99 -1.88 -23.30 9.07
CA GLY A 99 -0.48 -22.91 9.07
C GLY A 99 -0.18 -21.51 8.51
N ASP A 100 -1.19 -20.73 8.13
CA ASP A 100 -0.97 -19.35 7.64
C ASP A 100 -0.59 -18.39 8.78
N ALA A 101 0.12 -17.32 8.40
CA ALA A 101 0.47 -16.24 9.31
C ALA A 101 -0.73 -15.31 9.51
N TRP A 102 -1.24 -15.21 10.73
CA TRP A 102 -2.31 -14.30 11.12
C TRP A 102 -1.80 -13.27 12.12
N VAL A 103 -2.44 -12.12 12.19
CA VAL A 103 -2.17 -11.10 13.20
C VAL A 103 -3.10 -11.28 14.41
N GLN A 104 -2.63 -10.84 15.59
CA GLN A 104 -3.37 -10.99 16.83
C GLN A 104 -3.35 -9.70 17.63
N THR A 105 -4.51 -9.28 18.11
CA THR A 105 -4.67 -8.17 19.06
C THR A 105 -4.24 -8.56 20.48
N SER A 106 -4.08 -7.56 21.35
CA SER A 106 -3.69 -7.78 22.75
C SER A 106 -4.72 -8.56 23.57
N ASP A 107 -5.98 -8.58 23.17
CA ASP A 107 -7.09 -9.34 23.77
C ASP A 107 -7.26 -10.75 23.17
N GLY A 108 -6.37 -11.12 22.23
CA GLY A 108 -6.32 -12.47 21.66
C GLY A 108 -7.17 -12.66 20.41
N LYS A 109 -7.83 -11.64 19.86
CA LYS A 109 -8.56 -11.74 18.60
C LYS A 109 -7.57 -11.95 17.46
N LYS A 110 -7.77 -13.02 16.69
CA LYS A 110 -6.97 -13.36 15.50
C LYS A 110 -7.64 -12.88 14.24
N MET A 111 -6.87 -12.32 13.32
CA MET A 111 -7.36 -11.82 12.04
C MET A 111 -6.40 -12.19 10.92
N ALA A 112 -6.96 -12.53 9.75
CA ALA A 112 -6.16 -12.78 8.56
C ALA A 112 -5.58 -11.47 8.02
N PRO A 113 -4.39 -11.48 7.39
CA PRO A 113 -3.84 -10.32 6.69
C PRO A 113 -4.80 -9.72 5.67
N GLN A 114 -5.62 -10.54 5.02
CA GLN A 114 -6.66 -10.13 4.07
C GLN A 114 -7.73 -9.26 4.72
N GLU A 115 -8.13 -9.55 5.96
CA GLU A 115 -9.10 -8.73 6.71
C GLU A 115 -8.56 -7.33 6.98
N ILE A 116 -7.29 -7.25 7.38
CA ILE A 116 -6.63 -5.96 7.63
C ILE A 116 -6.48 -5.18 6.33
N SER A 117 -6.02 -5.84 5.26
CA SER A 117 -5.91 -5.23 3.93
C SER A 117 -7.26 -4.76 3.40
N ALA A 118 -8.33 -5.53 3.66
CA ALA A 118 -9.69 -5.14 3.28
C ALA A 118 -10.13 -3.83 3.96
N LYS A 119 -9.75 -3.58 5.22
CA LYS A 119 -10.05 -2.29 5.88
C LYS A 119 -9.38 -1.11 5.17
N VAL A 120 -8.16 -1.29 4.69
CA VAL A 120 -7.48 -0.27 3.85
C VAL A 120 -8.22 -0.08 2.54
N LEU A 121 -8.61 -1.17 1.85
CA LEU A 121 -9.37 -1.12 0.60
C LEU A 121 -10.74 -0.46 0.78
N MET A 122 -11.43 -0.71 1.90
CA MET A 122 -12.68 -0.01 2.25
C MET A 122 -12.48 1.50 2.36
N LYS A 123 -11.36 1.95 2.97
CA LYS A 123 -11.01 3.39 3.03
C LYS A 123 -10.75 3.94 1.62
N MET A 124 -10.05 3.21 0.75
CA MET A 124 -9.83 3.62 -0.65
C MET A 124 -11.14 3.71 -1.43
N LYS A 125 -12.00 2.70 -1.29
CA LYS A 125 -13.36 2.69 -1.86
C LYS A 125 -14.16 3.89 -1.39
N LYS A 126 -14.22 4.12 -0.08
CA LYS A 126 -14.93 5.26 0.52
C LYS A 126 -14.41 6.61 0.00
N THR A 127 -13.08 6.76 -0.08
CA THR A 127 -12.44 7.96 -0.65
C THR A 127 -12.92 8.22 -2.08
N ALA A 128 -13.01 7.17 -2.91
CA ALA A 128 -13.50 7.29 -4.28
C ALA A 128 -15.01 7.61 -4.32
N GLU A 129 -15.82 6.96 -3.49
CA GLU A 129 -17.26 7.18 -3.38
C GLU A 129 -17.59 8.61 -2.94
N ASP A 130 -16.87 9.14 -1.95
CA ASP A 130 -17.06 10.50 -1.45
C ASP A 130 -16.73 11.54 -2.51
N TYR A 131 -15.69 11.30 -3.31
CA TYR A 131 -15.32 12.18 -4.40
C TYR A 131 -16.32 12.13 -5.56
N LEU A 132 -16.78 10.92 -5.93
CA LEU A 132 -17.63 10.70 -7.10
C LEU A 132 -19.12 10.92 -6.81
N GLY A 133 -19.53 10.85 -5.56
CA GLY A 133 -20.93 10.90 -5.14
C GLY A 133 -21.76 9.67 -5.56
N GLU A 134 -21.09 8.56 -5.90
CA GLU A 134 -21.74 7.30 -6.33
C GLU A 134 -21.08 6.09 -5.69
N THR A 135 -21.81 4.99 -5.57
CA THR A 135 -21.29 3.73 -5.02
C THR A 135 -20.33 3.08 -6.01
N ILE A 136 -19.18 2.65 -5.52
CA ILE A 136 -18.16 1.94 -6.27
C ILE A 136 -18.20 0.45 -5.95
N THR A 137 -18.30 -0.38 -6.98
CA THR A 137 -18.35 -1.84 -6.86
C THR A 137 -17.20 -2.56 -7.55
N GLU A 138 -16.44 -1.88 -8.41
CA GLU A 138 -15.43 -2.50 -9.26
C GLU A 138 -14.06 -1.83 -9.09
N ALA A 139 -13.00 -2.62 -9.06
CA ALA A 139 -11.63 -2.12 -8.92
C ALA A 139 -10.61 -2.93 -9.70
N VAL A 140 -9.50 -2.27 -10.05
CA VAL A 140 -8.21 -2.88 -10.37
C VAL A 140 -7.31 -2.66 -9.17
N ILE A 141 -6.69 -3.73 -8.66
CA ILE A 141 -5.80 -3.67 -7.49
C ILE A 141 -4.41 -4.13 -7.91
N THR A 142 -3.38 -3.48 -7.37
CA THR A 142 -2.00 -3.78 -7.72
C THR A 142 -1.33 -4.70 -6.70
N VAL A 143 -0.35 -5.45 -7.20
CA VAL A 143 0.53 -6.31 -6.40
C VAL A 143 1.97 -6.17 -6.89
N PRO A 144 2.98 -6.43 -6.05
CA PRO A 144 4.36 -6.56 -6.51
C PRO A 144 4.47 -7.60 -7.63
N ALA A 145 5.34 -7.35 -8.60
CA ALA A 145 5.49 -8.26 -9.74
C ALA A 145 5.96 -9.66 -9.30
N TYR A 146 6.76 -9.71 -8.25
CA TYR A 146 7.33 -10.94 -7.69
C TYR A 146 6.42 -11.65 -6.66
N PHE A 147 5.15 -11.22 -6.52
CA PHE A 147 4.17 -11.93 -5.71
C PHE A 147 3.85 -13.28 -6.35
N ASN A 148 3.85 -14.32 -5.51
CA ASN A 148 3.39 -15.64 -5.90
C ASN A 148 1.86 -15.69 -6.00
N ASP A 149 1.35 -16.81 -6.50
CA ASP A 149 -0.08 -17.02 -6.72
C ASP A 149 -0.91 -16.91 -5.42
N SER A 150 -0.40 -17.46 -4.29
CA SER A 150 -1.04 -17.32 -2.96
C SER A 150 -1.23 -15.87 -2.54
N GLN A 151 -0.24 -15.04 -2.78
CA GLN A 151 -0.27 -13.62 -2.42
C GLN A 151 -1.20 -12.82 -3.33
N ARG A 152 -1.28 -13.17 -4.62
CA ARG A 152 -2.21 -12.58 -5.60
C ARG A 152 -3.65 -12.91 -5.25
N GLN A 153 -3.95 -14.18 -4.99
CA GLN A 153 -5.29 -14.61 -4.59
C GLN A 153 -5.71 -13.97 -3.28
N ALA A 154 -4.84 -13.96 -2.28
CA ALA A 154 -5.12 -13.31 -0.99
C ALA A 154 -5.41 -11.80 -1.13
N THR A 155 -4.75 -11.11 -2.07
CA THR A 155 -5.05 -9.71 -2.39
C THR A 155 -6.41 -9.56 -3.06
N LYS A 156 -6.77 -10.47 -3.98
CA LYS A 156 -8.10 -10.51 -4.60
C LYS A 156 -9.21 -10.75 -3.57
N ASP A 157 -8.97 -11.66 -2.62
CA ASP A 157 -9.89 -11.93 -1.51
C ASP A 157 -10.06 -10.72 -0.59
N ALA A 158 -8.99 -9.99 -0.30
CA ALA A 158 -9.09 -8.72 0.44
C ALA A 158 -10.00 -7.70 -0.27
N GLY A 159 -9.93 -7.62 -1.60
CA GLY A 159 -10.84 -6.81 -2.41
C GLY A 159 -12.30 -7.25 -2.28
N ARG A 160 -12.56 -8.55 -2.33
CA ARG A 160 -13.91 -9.13 -2.13
C ARG A 160 -14.46 -8.82 -0.74
N ILE A 161 -13.64 -8.99 0.31
CA ILE A 161 -14.01 -8.64 1.70
C ILE A 161 -14.33 -7.15 1.82
N ALA A 162 -13.65 -6.29 1.06
CA ALA A 162 -13.93 -4.86 1.01
C ALA A 162 -15.22 -4.51 0.20
N GLY A 163 -15.91 -5.50 -0.36
CA GLY A 163 -17.09 -5.30 -1.19
C GLY A 163 -16.75 -4.74 -2.57
N LEU A 164 -15.61 -5.14 -3.13
CA LEU A 164 -15.15 -4.80 -4.48
C LEU A 164 -15.13 -6.05 -5.36
N ASP A 165 -15.71 -5.97 -6.55
CA ASP A 165 -15.45 -6.91 -7.64
C ASP A 165 -14.10 -6.55 -8.26
N VAL A 166 -13.07 -7.36 -7.97
CA VAL A 166 -11.71 -7.15 -8.46
C VAL A 166 -11.63 -7.62 -9.91
N LYS A 167 -11.75 -6.68 -10.83
CA LYS A 167 -11.72 -6.95 -12.28
C LYS A 167 -10.37 -7.46 -12.76
N ARG A 168 -9.30 -6.97 -12.17
CA ARG A 168 -7.94 -7.40 -12.48
C ARG A 168 -7.02 -7.14 -11.30
N ILE A 169 -6.09 -8.08 -11.10
CA ILE A 169 -4.85 -7.88 -10.35
C ILE A 169 -3.78 -7.53 -11.37
N ILE A 170 -3.06 -6.43 -11.17
CA ILE A 170 -2.01 -5.96 -12.07
C ILE A 170 -0.69 -5.78 -11.29
N ASN A 171 0.43 -6.06 -11.92
CA ASN A 171 1.73 -5.84 -11.30
C ASN A 171 2.05 -4.35 -11.17
N GLU A 172 2.60 -3.93 -10.03
CA GLU A 172 2.96 -2.54 -9.72
C GLU A 172 3.86 -1.90 -10.79
N PRO A 173 4.98 -2.52 -11.21
CA PRO A 173 5.82 -1.93 -12.25
C PRO A 173 5.12 -1.86 -13.61
N THR A 174 4.24 -2.78 -13.91
CA THR A 174 3.45 -2.76 -15.15
C THR A 174 2.44 -1.61 -15.14
N ALA A 175 1.76 -1.39 -14.01
CA ALA A 175 0.90 -0.23 -13.81
C ALA A 175 1.68 1.09 -13.96
N ALA A 176 2.86 1.18 -13.36
CA ALA A 176 3.71 2.36 -13.48
C ALA A 176 4.14 2.62 -14.94
N ALA A 177 4.43 1.57 -15.71
CA ALA A 177 4.74 1.69 -17.14
C ALA A 177 3.54 2.22 -17.95
N LEU A 178 2.32 1.79 -17.63
CA LEU A 178 1.10 2.34 -18.23
C LEU A 178 0.97 3.84 -17.94
N ALA A 179 1.14 4.25 -16.70
CA ALA A 179 1.10 5.65 -16.29
C ALA A 179 2.14 6.50 -17.04
N TYR A 180 3.35 5.97 -17.20
CA TYR A 180 4.43 6.62 -17.93
C TYR A 180 4.16 6.68 -19.44
N GLY A 181 3.76 5.56 -20.05
CA GLY A 181 3.75 5.38 -21.50
C GLY A 181 2.51 5.91 -22.22
N LEU A 182 1.40 6.15 -21.50
CA LEU A 182 0.13 6.50 -22.14
C LEU A 182 0.22 7.75 -23.01
N ASP A 183 0.89 8.78 -22.53
CA ASP A 183 0.99 10.09 -23.22
C ASP A 183 2.26 10.24 -24.08
N LYS A 184 3.17 9.27 -24.08
CA LYS A 184 4.43 9.37 -24.81
C LYS A 184 4.22 9.05 -26.28
N LYS A 185 4.59 9.98 -27.16
CA LYS A 185 4.66 9.77 -28.62
C LYS A 185 6.06 9.29 -28.99
N GLY A 186 6.16 8.32 -29.88
CA GLY A 186 7.44 7.86 -30.44
C GLY A 186 7.56 6.33 -30.45
N GLY A 187 8.49 5.81 -31.28
CA GLY A 187 8.67 4.39 -31.58
C GLY A 187 9.00 3.50 -30.40
N ASP A 188 9.27 2.24 -30.70
CA ASP A 188 9.54 1.17 -29.76
C ASP A 188 10.63 1.52 -28.74
N ARG A 189 10.39 1.23 -27.49
CA ARG A 189 11.28 1.52 -26.36
C ARG A 189 11.34 0.35 -25.42
N LYS A 190 12.52 0.09 -24.89
CA LYS A 190 12.73 -0.80 -23.78
C LYS A 190 13.03 0.01 -22.53
N ILE A 191 12.22 -0.13 -21.52
CA ILE A 191 12.36 0.62 -20.27
C ILE A 191 12.62 -0.35 -19.10
N ALA A 192 13.31 0.13 -18.09
CA ALA A 192 13.40 -0.54 -16.81
C ALA A 192 12.52 0.22 -15.80
N VAL A 193 11.61 -0.47 -15.16
CA VAL A 193 10.86 0.05 -14.02
C VAL A 193 11.50 -0.50 -12.76
N TYR A 194 12.05 0.39 -11.95
CA TYR A 194 12.71 0.08 -10.68
C TYR A 194 11.79 0.56 -9.56
N ASP A 195 11.13 -0.39 -8.91
CA ASP A 195 10.14 -0.13 -7.87
C ASP A 195 10.69 -0.53 -6.49
N LEU A 196 11.04 0.46 -5.67
CA LEU A 196 11.45 0.26 -4.29
C LEU A 196 10.45 0.94 -3.36
N GLY A 197 9.49 0.15 -2.92
CA GLY A 197 8.41 0.56 -2.03
C GLY A 197 8.77 0.48 -0.55
N GLY A 198 7.75 0.42 0.30
CA GLY A 198 7.94 0.31 1.75
C GLY A 198 8.38 -1.07 2.22
N GLY A 199 7.98 -2.13 1.53
CA GLY A 199 8.23 -3.51 1.96
C GLY A 199 8.81 -4.44 0.92
N THR A 200 8.71 -4.11 -0.37
CA THR A 200 9.14 -4.92 -1.51
C THR A 200 10.01 -4.12 -2.45
N PHE A 201 10.85 -4.84 -3.17
CA PHE A 201 11.61 -4.35 -4.31
C PHE A 201 11.29 -5.18 -5.55
N ASP A 202 10.93 -4.52 -6.64
CA ASP A 202 10.69 -5.13 -7.94
C ASP A 202 11.43 -4.38 -9.04
N VAL A 203 11.90 -5.12 -10.04
CA VAL A 203 12.41 -4.56 -11.28
C VAL A 203 11.78 -5.30 -12.45
N SER A 204 11.22 -4.56 -13.41
CA SER A 204 10.65 -5.12 -14.63
C SER A 204 11.26 -4.46 -15.85
N ILE A 205 11.59 -5.28 -16.83
CA ILE A 205 12.01 -4.83 -18.16
C ILE A 205 10.80 -4.92 -19.07
N ILE A 206 10.40 -3.79 -19.62
CA ILE A 206 9.14 -3.64 -20.37
C ILE A 206 9.45 -3.06 -21.75
N GLU A 207 8.90 -3.66 -22.78
CA GLU A 207 8.85 -3.12 -24.13
C GLU A 207 7.54 -2.35 -24.34
N ILE A 208 7.65 -1.13 -24.82
CA ILE A 208 6.52 -0.31 -25.23
C ILE A 208 6.64 -0.14 -26.75
N ALA A 209 5.70 -0.71 -27.48
CA ALA A 209 5.65 -0.65 -28.93
C ALA A 209 4.30 -0.06 -29.40
N GLU A 210 4.25 0.37 -30.66
CA GLU A 210 3.00 0.75 -31.31
C GLU A 210 2.75 -0.23 -32.47
N VAL A 211 1.72 -1.07 -32.32
CA VAL A 211 1.33 -2.11 -33.29
C VAL A 211 -0.09 -1.81 -33.76
N ASP A 212 -0.28 -1.64 -35.05
CA ASP A 212 -1.59 -1.38 -35.68
C ASP A 212 -2.36 -0.17 -35.09
N GLY A 213 -1.63 0.81 -34.53
CA GLY A 213 -2.20 1.99 -33.89
C GLY A 213 -2.58 1.81 -32.42
N GLU A 214 -2.35 0.62 -31.87
CA GLU A 214 -2.50 0.33 -30.44
C GLU A 214 -1.14 0.35 -29.74
N LYS A 215 -1.09 0.91 -28.53
CA LYS A 215 0.10 0.82 -27.67
C LYS A 215 0.13 -0.53 -26.97
N GLN A 216 1.16 -1.28 -27.24
CA GLN A 216 1.42 -2.56 -26.61
C GLN A 216 2.49 -2.40 -25.53
N PHE A 217 2.17 -2.84 -24.33
CA PHE A 217 3.08 -2.94 -23.20
C PHE A 217 3.36 -4.40 -22.95
N GLU A 218 4.58 -4.83 -23.20
CA GLU A 218 4.99 -6.22 -23.01
C GLU A 218 6.08 -6.29 -21.93
N VAL A 219 5.81 -7.03 -20.87
CA VAL A 219 6.82 -7.33 -19.85
C VAL A 219 7.73 -8.44 -20.41
N LEU A 220 9.01 -8.13 -20.59
CA LEU A 220 10.00 -9.08 -21.09
C LEU A 220 10.57 -9.95 -19.98
N ALA A 221 10.81 -9.35 -18.82
CA ALA A 221 11.28 -10.04 -17.63
C ALA A 221 10.96 -9.26 -16.37
N THR A 222 10.84 -9.96 -15.25
CA THR A 222 10.70 -9.36 -13.92
C THR A 222 11.54 -10.12 -12.91
N ASN A 223 12.06 -9.41 -11.92
CA ASN A 223 12.76 -9.98 -10.77
C ASN A 223 12.55 -9.08 -9.56
N GLY A 224 12.91 -9.53 -8.34
CA GLY A 224 12.73 -8.70 -7.16
C GLY A 224 13.07 -9.39 -5.84
N ASP A 225 12.76 -8.70 -4.75
CA ASP A 225 12.90 -9.17 -3.37
C ASP A 225 11.65 -8.76 -2.59
N THR A 226 10.85 -9.75 -2.21
CA THR A 226 9.57 -9.54 -1.49
C THR A 226 9.77 -9.18 -0.02
N PHE A 227 11.02 -9.03 0.44
CA PHE A 227 11.39 -8.63 1.80
C PHE A 227 12.55 -7.61 1.78
N LEU A 228 12.42 -6.57 0.95
CA LEU A 228 13.36 -5.45 0.87
C LEU A 228 12.60 -4.17 0.54
N GLY A 229 12.55 -3.22 1.46
CA GLY A 229 11.86 -1.95 1.24
C GLY A 229 12.19 -0.91 2.30
N GLY A 230 11.53 0.24 2.25
CA GLY A 230 11.75 1.39 3.14
C GLY A 230 11.70 1.08 4.62
N GLU A 231 10.89 0.09 5.03
CA GLU A 231 10.83 -0.37 6.44
C GLU A 231 12.15 -0.98 6.92
N ASP A 232 12.93 -1.61 6.03
CA ASP A 232 14.25 -2.16 6.36
C ASP A 232 15.27 -1.04 6.52
N PHE A 233 15.13 0.03 5.73
CA PHE A 233 15.94 1.25 5.87
C PHE A 233 15.62 1.95 7.19
N ASP A 234 14.34 2.09 7.55
CA ASP A 234 13.92 2.64 8.84
C ASP A 234 14.48 1.84 10.01
N LYS A 235 14.47 0.51 9.92
CA LYS A 235 15.03 -0.36 10.93
C LYS A 235 16.51 -0.10 11.18
N ARG A 236 17.31 0.12 10.14
CA ARG A 236 18.74 0.49 10.29
C ARG A 236 18.92 1.79 11.08
N VAL A 237 18.04 2.77 10.85
CA VAL A 237 18.06 4.03 11.61
C VAL A 237 17.60 3.79 13.06
N ILE A 238 16.55 3.00 13.28
CA ILE A 238 16.08 2.65 14.63
C ILE A 238 17.19 1.96 15.42
N ASP A 239 17.83 0.94 14.85
CA ASP A 239 18.91 0.20 15.49
C ASP A 239 20.08 1.13 15.86
N TYR A 240 20.45 2.04 14.95
CA TYR A 240 21.46 3.06 15.23
C TYR A 240 21.06 3.98 16.39
N LEU A 241 19.82 4.49 16.41
CA LEU A 241 19.35 5.37 17.48
C LEU A 241 19.33 4.65 18.84
N ILE A 242 18.94 3.37 18.88
CA ILE A 242 18.96 2.55 20.09
C ILE A 242 20.39 2.36 20.60
N GLU A 243 21.32 2.05 19.70
CA GLU A 243 22.74 1.89 20.06
C GLU A 243 23.36 3.17 20.62
N GLU A 244 23.14 4.31 19.96
CA GLU A 244 23.66 5.59 20.42
C GLU A 244 23.04 6.01 21.77
N PHE A 245 21.74 5.80 21.94
CA PHE A 245 21.08 6.08 23.23
C PHE A 245 21.60 5.17 24.35
N LYS A 246 21.83 3.89 24.04
CA LYS A 246 22.41 2.94 25.00
C LYS A 246 23.83 3.30 25.40
N LYS A 247 24.64 3.82 24.45
CA LYS A 247 26.00 4.30 24.76
C LYS A 247 25.96 5.55 25.66
N ASP A 248 25.01 6.46 25.43
CA ASP A 248 24.90 7.72 26.16
C ASP A 248 24.22 7.54 27.53
N GLN A 249 23.10 6.82 27.61
CA GLN A 249 22.24 6.72 28.79
C GLN A 249 22.29 5.36 29.51
N GLY A 250 22.96 4.35 28.93
CA GLY A 250 23.03 2.99 29.47
C GLY A 250 21.72 2.19 29.39
N ILE A 251 20.68 2.71 28.73
CA ILE A 251 19.33 2.13 28.65
C ILE A 251 19.11 1.55 27.27
N ASP A 252 18.57 0.34 27.21
CA ASP A 252 18.21 -0.36 25.99
C ASP A 252 16.73 -0.14 25.64
N LEU A 253 16.46 0.75 24.69
CA LEU A 253 15.10 1.09 24.24
C LEU A 253 14.40 -0.03 23.46
N SER A 254 15.12 -1.06 23.02
CA SER A 254 14.52 -2.19 22.26
C SER A 254 13.48 -2.98 23.05
N LYS A 255 13.48 -2.83 24.38
CA LYS A 255 12.55 -3.53 25.30
C LYS A 255 11.31 -2.72 25.65
N ASP A 256 11.25 -1.45 25.22
CA ASP A 256 10.14 -0.54 25.46
C ASP A 256 9.32 -0.35 24.17
N ALA A 257 8.16 -0.98 24.12
CA ALA A 257 7.30 -0.95 22.93
C ALA A 257 6.82 0.48 22.58
N LEU A 258 6.63 1.34 23.60
CA LEU A 258 6.23 2.74 23.38
C LEU A 258 7.39 3.55 22.80
N ALA A 259 8.59 3.36 23.34
CA ALA A 259 9.80 3.99 22.80
C ALA A 259 10.08 3.53 21.38
N LEU A 260 9.94 2.23 21.09
CA LEU A 260 10.13 1.68 19.73
C LEU A 260 9.18 2.31 18.71
N GLN A 261 7.91 2.49 19.06
CA GLN A 261 6.96 3.12 18.14
C GLN A 261 7.32 4.59 17.86
N ARG A 262 7.75 5.32 18.89
CA ARG A 262 8.22 6.72 18.72
C ARG A 262 9.51 6.79 17.91
N LEU A 263 10.42 5.83 18.11
CA LEU A 263 11.65 5.70 17.32
C LEU A 263 11.33 5.41 15.85
N LYS A 264 10.34 4.54 15.57
CA LYS A 264 9.89 4.22 14.21
C LYS A 264 9.42 5.48 13.48
N ASP A 265 8.52 6.23 14.07
CA ASP A 265 8.01 7.48 13.47
C ASP A 265 9.12 8.53 13.26
N ALA A 266 10.05 8.61 14.20
CA ALA A 266 11.17 9.54 14.12
C ALA A 266 12.21 9.12 13.07
N ALA A 267 12.49 7.82 12.94
CA ALA A 267 13.41 7.26 11.96
C ALA A 267 12.88 7.46 10.53
N GLU A 268 11.60 7.16 10.30
CA GLU A 268 10.94 7.40 9.00
C GLU A 268 11.02 8.88 8.60
N ARG A 269 10.66 9.80 9.51
CA ARG A 269 10.75 11.24 9.26
C ARG A 269 12.18 11.68 8.98
N ALA A 270 13.14 11.24 9.78
CA ALA A 270 14.54 11.58 9.57
C ALA A 270 15.05 11.07 8.21
N LYS A 271 14.68 9.85 7.82
CA LYS A 271 15.01 9.29 6.49
C LYS A 271 14.43 10.15 5.37
N ILE A 272 13.17 10.56 5.47
CA ILE A 272 12.50 11.43 4.49
C ILE A 272 13.19 12.79 4.40
N GLU A 273 13.45 13.45 5.54
CA GLU A 273 14.13 14.75 5.59
C GLU A 273 15.54 14.70 4.99
N LEU A 274 16.28 13.62 5.24
CA LEU A 274 17.63 13.42 4.69
C LEU A 274 17.65 13.16 3.18
N SER A 275 16.52 12.94 2.54
CA SER A 275 16.44 12.93 1.07
C SER A 275 16.63 14.32 0.46
N SER A 276 16.25 15.38 1.19
CA SER A 276 16.41 16.78 0.76
C SER A 276 17.50 17.53 1.54
N SER A 277 17.70 17.20 2.83
CA SER A 277 18.66 17.87 3.72
C SER A 277 19.93 17.03 3.90
N HIS A 278 21.06 17.69 4.25
CA HIS A 278 22.33 16.99 4.54
C HIS A 278 22.40 16.46 5.97
N GLN A 279 21.60 17.02 6.87
CA GLN A 279 21.50 16.58 8.27
C GLN A 279 20.11 16.88 8.82
N THR A 280 19.71 16.11 9.82
CA THR A 280 18.50 16.32 10.62
C THR A 280 18.77 16.03 12.09
N GLU A 281 17.86 16.44 12.95
CA GLU A 281 17.93 16.19 14.39
C GLU A 281 16.76 15.30 14.81
N VAL A 282 17.06 14.14 15.37
CA VAL A 282 16.06 13.24 15.95
C VAL A 282 15.93 13.61 17.42
N ASN A 283 14.84 14.30 17.77
CA ASN A 283 14.56 14.77 19.12
C ASN A 283 13.28 14.10 19.65
N LEU A 284 13.45 13.24 20.66
CA LEU A 284 12.36 12.52 21.34
C LEU A 284 12.43 12.83 22.84
N PRO A 285 11.78 13.92 23.29
CA PRO A 285 11.69 14.21 24.71
C PRO A 285 10.87 13.12 25.43
N TYR A 286 11.27 12.81 26.68
CA TYR A 286 10.60 11.79 27.51
C TYR A 286 10.45 10.45 26.78
N VAL A 287 11.53 9.98 26.12
CA VAL A 287 11.49 8.70 25.36
C VAL A 287 11.33 7.50 26.28
N THR A 288 11.94 7.59 27.47
CA THR A 288 11.81 6.60 28.56
C THR A 288 12.10 7.27 29.90
N ALA A 289 12.05 6.52 31.00
CA ALA A 289 12.42 6.99 32.34
C ALA A 289 13.10 5.87 33.13
N ASP A 290 13.99 6.25 34.05
CA ASP A 290 14.59 5.36 35.06
C ASP A 290 14.48 5.98 36.47
N ALA A 291 15.18 5.40 37.44
CA ALA A 291 15.16 5.87 38.83
C ALA A 291 15.71 7.30 38.99
N SER A 292 16.49 7.81 38.04
CA SER A 292 17.03 9.19 38.02
C SER A 292 16.08 10.20 37.34
N GLY A 293 14.97 9.75 36.78
CA GLY A 293 13.97 10.58 36.13
C GLY A 293 13.80 10.33 34.62
N PRO A 294 13.10 11.23 33.93
CA PRO A 294 12.86 11.11 32.51
C PRO A 294 14.15 11.23 31.68
N LYS A 295 14.21 10.49 30.60
CA LYS A 295 15.30 10.48 29.63
C LYS A 295 14.84 10.99 28.28
N HIS A 296 15.73 11.71 27.61
CA HIS A 296 15.46 12.35 26.33
C HIS A 296 16.48 11.84 25.30
N LEU A 297 16.01 11.55 24.08
CA LEU A 297 16.89 11.24 22.96
C LEU A 297 17.02 12.50 22.10
N ASN A 298 18.25 12.91 21.87
CA ASN A 298 18.58 14.00 20.92
C ASN A 298 19.84 13.61 20.16
N ILE A 299 19.66 13.18 18.90
CA ILE A 299 20.74 12.70 18.05
C ILE A 299 20.71 13.43 16.72
N LYS A 300 21.85 13.99 16.31
CA LYS A 300 22.05 14.50 14.96
C LYS A 300 22.38 13.36 14.02
N LEU A 301 21.61 13.24 12.95
CA LEU A 301 21.80 12.24 11.89
C LEU A 301 22.15 12.96 10.59
N THR A 302 23.27 12.59 9.98
CA THR A 302 23.66 13.11 8.66
C THR A 302 23.24 12.15 7.55
N ARG A 303 23.03 12.71 6.33
CA ARG A 303 22.80 11.88 5.13
C ARG A 303 23.91 10.86 4.93
N ALA A 304 25.18 11.26 5.05
CA ALA A 304 26.31 10.34 4.91
C ALA A 304 26.25 9.16 5.90
N LYS A 305 25.82 9.42 7.16
CA LYS A 305 25.65 8.36 8.14
C LYS A 305 24.50 7.42 7.75
N LEU A 306 23.36 7.97 7.34
CA LEU A 306 22.23 7.18 6.84
C LEU A 306 22.67 6.30 5.66
N GLU A 307 23.33 6.87 4.66
CA GLU A 307 23.82 6.14 3.48
C GLU A 307 24.76 4.99 3.84
N ALA A 308 25.65 5.21 4.83
CA ALA A 308 26.54 4.16 5.33
C ALA A 308 25.78 3.03 6.05
N LEU A 309 24.70 3.36 6.78
CA LEU A 309 23.87 2.37 7.48
C LEU A 309 23.09 1.45 6.53
N VAL A 310 22.75 1.92 5.33
CA VAL A 310 21.86 1.23 4.38
C VAL A 310 22.54 0.80 3.08
N GLU A 311 23.87 0.94 2.99
CA GLU A 311 24.63 0.65 1.77
C GLU A 311 24.41 -0.78 1.25
N ASP A 312 24.36 -1.75 2.16
CA ASP A 312 24.12 -3.15 1.84
C ASP A 312 22.71 -3.39 1.29
N LEU A 313 21.70 -2.66 1.82
CA LEU A 313 20.32 -2.74 1.33
C LEU A 313 20.22 -2.19 -0.10
N VAL A 314 20.88 -1.07 -0.38
CA VAL A 314 20.93 -0.50 -1.74
C VAL A 314 21.64 -1.46 -2.70
N LYS A 315 22.76 -2.06 -2.30
CA LYS A 315 23.50 -3.03 -3.13
C LYS A 315 22.65 -4.27 -3.46
N ARG A 316 21.80 -4.73 -2.53
CA ARG A 316 20.90 -5.87 -2.75
C ARG A 316 19.92 -5.66 -3.90
N THR A 317 19.57 -4.43 -4.26
CA THR A 317 18.65 -4.15 -5.37
C THR A 317 19.30 -4.34 -6.75
N ILE A 318 20.61 -4.32 -6.83
CA ILE A 318 21.34 -4.32 -8.12
C ILE A 318 21.39 -5.70 -8.77
N GLU A 319 21.51 -6.77 -7.97
CA GLU A 319 21.57 -8.13 -8.52
C GLU A 319 20.27 -8.56 -9.21
N PRO A 320 19.08 -8.29 -8.64
CA PRO A 320 17.80 -8.49 -9.36
C PRO A 320 17.71 -7.70 -10.68
N CYS A 321 18.27 -6.48 -10.75
CA CYS A 321 18.33 -5.71 -12.00
C CYS A 321 19.17 -6.43 -13.06
N ARG A 322 20.31 -6.97 -12.68
CA ARG A 322 21.19 -7.74 -13.57
C ARG A 322 20.48 -9.01 -14.07
N THR A 323 19.83 -9.72 -13.16
CA THR A 323 19.08 -10.94 -13.48
C THR A 323 17.95 -10.66 -14.46
N ALA A 324 17.15 -9.61 -14.22
CA ALA A 324 16.04 -9.24 -15.11
C ALA A 324 16.53 -8.86 -16.52
N LEU A 325 17.65 -8.15 -16.64
CA LEU A 325 18.25 -7.84 -17.94
C LEU A 325 18.71 -9.11 -18.67
N ASN A 326 19.39 -10.02 -17.96
CA ASN A 326 19.84 -11.29 -18.53
C ASN A 326 18.65 -12.15 -18.98
N ASP A 327 17.60 -12.25 -18.17
CA ASP A 327 16.39 -13.00 -18.49
C ASP A 327 15.65 -12.40 -19.71
N ALA A 328 15.70 -11.08 -19.88
CA ALA A 328 15.17 -10.41 -21.06
C ALA A 328 16.09 -10.52 -22.31
N GLY A 329 17.29 -11.09 -22.17
CA GLY A 329 18.26 -11.17 -23.25
C GLY A 329 18.83 -9.80 -23.67
N LEU A 330 18.82 -8.83 -22.75
CA LEU A 330 19.21 -7.44 -23.02
C LEU A 330 20.46 -7.02 -22.25
N ARG A 331 21.16 -6.05 -22.82
CA ARG A 331 22.26 -5.35 -22.15
C ARG A 331 21.73 -4.05 -21.56
N VAL A 332 22.44 -3.49 -20.60
CA VAL A 332 22.14 -2.17 -20.01
C VAL A 332 22.00 -1.09 -21.10
N ALA A 333 22.81 -1.14 -22.16
CA ALA A 333 22.77 -0.17 -23.27
C ALA A 333 21.46 -0.20 -24.08
N ASP A 334 20.77 -1.34 -24.06
CA ASP A 334 19.51 -1.56 -24.80
C ASP A 334 18.30 -0.93 -24.08
N ILE A 335 18.46 -0.56 -22.81
CA ILE A 335 17.43 0.15 -22.03
C ILE A 335 17.41 1.62 -22.43
N SER A 336 16.27 2.10 -22.89
CA SER A 336 16.09 3.51 -23.32
C SER A 336 15.99 4.43 -22.11
N GLU A 337 15.19 4.06 -21.11
CA GLU A 337 14.88 4.89 -19.95
C GLU A 337 14.68 4.02 -18.71
N VAL A 338 14.93 4.62 -17.53
CA VAL A 338 14.69 3.99 -16.23
C VAL A 338 13.68 4.83 -15.46
N ILE A 339 12.62 4.19 -14.99
CA ILE A 339 11.53 4.81 -14.23
C ILE A 339 11.66 4.39 -12.78
N LEU A 340 11.65 5.35 -11.88
CA LEU A 340 11.64 5.12 -10.44
C LEU A 340 10.23 5.13 -9.88
N VAL A 341 9.89 4.10 -9.13
CA VAL A 341 8.61 3.89 -8.47
C VAL A 341 8.84 3.53 -7.02
N GLY A 342 7.85 3.85 -6.17
CA GLY A 342 7.95 3.64 -4.73
C GLY A 342 8.69 4.75 -3.99
N GLY A 343 8.19 5.11 -2.81
CA GLY A 343 8.67 6.27 -2.04
C GLY A 343 10.15 6.17 -1.64
N GLN A 344 10.69 4.96 -1.47
CA GLN A 344 12.10 4.75 -1.10
C GLN A 344 13.07 5.16 -2.22
N THR A 345 12.64 5.20 -3.48
CA THR A 345 13.45 5.68 -4.61
C THR A 345 13.75 7.18 -4.56
N ARG A 346 13.09 7.94 -3.68
CA ARG A 346 13.42 9.36 -3.44
C ARG A 346 14.79 9.56 -2.79
N MET A 347 15.34 8.52 -2.16
CA MET A 347 16.63 8.57 -1.50
C MET A 347 17.76 8.79 -2.52
N PRO A 348 18.63 9.83 -2.35
CA PRO A 348 19.72 10.14 -3.29
C PRO A 348 20.64 8.96 -3.56
N LYS A 349 20.98 8.17 -2.54
CA LYS A 349 21.85 6.99 -2.68
C LYS A 349 21.27 5.90 -3.57
N VAL A 350 19.94 5.71 -3.54
CA VAL A 350 19.23 4.78 -4.43
C VAL A 350 19.30 5.31 -5.87
N GLN A 351 19.03 6.60 -6.08
CA GLN A 351 19.08 7.21 -7.41
C GLN A 351 20.49 7.14 -8.02
N GLU A 352 21.54 7.37 -7.20
CA GLU A 352 22.94 7.22 -7.60
C GLU A 352 23.25 5.77 -8.03
N ALA A 353 22.88 4.79 -7.22
CA ALA A 353 23.14 3.38 -7.52
C ALA A 353 22.43 2.92 -8.82
N VAL A 354 21.19 3.37 -9.04
CA VAL A 354 20.43 3.09 -10.28
C VAL A 354 21.11 3.76 -11.48
N LYS A 355 21.51 5.03 -11.35
CA LYS A 355 22.24 5.75 -12.40
C LYS A 355 23.56 5.07 -12.75
N ASP A 356 24.34 4.66 -11.75
CA ASP A 356 25.62 4.00 -11.93
C ASP A 356 25.46 2.64 -12.63
N PHE A 357 24.41 1.89 -12.26
CA PHE A 357 24.15 0.57 -12.86
C PHE A 357 23.64 0.68 -14.30
N PHE A 358 22.64 1.54 -14.57
CA PHE A 358 22.05 1.68 -15.91
C PHE A 358 22.80 2.66 -16.82
N GLY A 359 23.77 3.40 -16.29
CA GLY A 359 24.53 4.40 -17.05
C GLY A 359 23.68 5.58 -17.54
N LYS A 360 22.51 5.81 -16.97
CA LYS A 360 21.53 6.82 -17.37
C LYS A 360 20.89 7.47 -16.16
N GLU A 361 20.55 8.75 -16.29
CA GLU A 361 19.76 9.44 -15.27
C GLU A 361 18.35 8.87 -15.22
N PRO A 362 17.88 8.39 -14.06
CA PRO A 362 16.50 7.93 -13.93
C PRO A 362 15.49 9.06 -14.15
N ARG A 363 14.31 8.71 -14.68
CA ARG A 363 13.22 9.67 -14.89
C ARG A 363 12.62 10.08 -13.55
N LYS A 364 12.31 11.39 -13.42
CA LYS A 364 11.73 12.03 -12.23
C LYS A 364 10.42 12.76 -12.52
N ASP A 365 9.92 12.68 -13.75
CA ASP A 365 8.67 13.29 -14.19
C ASP A 365 7.40 12.47 -13.83
N VAL A 366 7.58 11.27 -13.31
CA VAL A 366 6.51 10.43 -12.77
C VAL A 366 6.55 10.52 -11.25
N ASN A 367 5.41 10.79 -10.61
CA ASN A 367 5.35 10.76 -9.15
C ASN A 367 5.44 9.31 -8.65
N PRO A 368 6.52 8.92 -7.96
CA PRO A 368 6.76 7.54 -7.57
C PRO A 368 5.74 6.99 -6.57
N ASP A 369 4.99 7.85 -5.88
CA ASP A 369 3.96 7.45 -4.91
C ASP A 369 2.57 7.28 -5.55
N GLU A 370 2.38 7.73 -6.79
CA GLU A 370 1.07 7.78 -7.46
C GLU A 370 1.02 6.98 -8.76
N ALA A 371 2.16 6.78 -9.39
CA ALA A 371 2.28 6.17 -10.72
C ALA A 371 1.55 4.83 -10.82
N VAL A 372 1.63 4.02 -9.77
CA VAL A 372 1.02 2.69 -9.69
C VAL A 372 -0.51 2.79 -9.68
N ALA A 373 -1.08 3.66 -8.83
CA ALA A 373 -2.53 3.87 -8.78
C ALA A 373 -3.07 4.47 -10.10
N VAL A 374 -2.32 5.40 -10.70
CA VAL A 374 -2.64 5.98 -12.02
C VAL A 374 -2.68 4.89 -13.09
N GLY A 375 -1.69 4.02 -13.14
CA GLY A 375 -1.66 2.91 -14.09
C GLY A 375 -2.79 1.90 -13.87
N ALA A 376 -3.12 1.61 -12.61
CA ALA A 376 -4.28 0.78 -12.27
C ALA A 376 -5.60 1.42 -12.73
N ALA A 377 -5.74 2.74 -12.61
CA ALA A 377 -6.91 3.47 -13.10
C ALA A 377 -7.00 3.42 -14.64
N ILE A 378 -5.87 3.56 -15.35
CA ILE A 378 -5.81 3.40 -16.82
C ILE A 378 -6.29 2.00 -17.20
N GLN A 379 -5.80 0.96 -16.53
CA GLN A 379 -6.24 -0.42 -16.76
C GLN A 379 -7.75 -0.59 -16.47
N GLY A 380 -8.27 0.08 -15.44
CA GLY A 380 -9.71 0.16 -15.17
C GLY A 380 -10.47 0.82 -16.34
N GLY A 381 -9.91 1.87 -16.91
CA GLY A 381 -10.44 2.54 -18.12
C GLY A 381 -10.44 1.64 -19.34
N VAL A 382 -9.42 0.83 -19.55
CA VAL A 382 -9.35 -0.19 -20.62
C VAL A 382 -10.46 -1.22 -20.44
N LEU A 383 -10.60 -1.78 -19.25
CA LEU A 383 -11.64 -2.77 -18.94
C LEU A 383 -13.07 -2.20 -19.02
N GLY A 384 -13.24 -0.94 -18.67
CA GLY A 384 -14.50 -0.20 -18.77
C GLY A 384 -14.79 0.37 -20.18
N GLY A 385 -13.85 0.22 -21.13
CA GLY A 385 -13.99 0.69 -22.52
C GLY A 385 -13.86 2.21 -22.71
N SER A 386 -13.43 2.94 -21.69
CA SER A 386 -13.17 4.40 -21.76
C SER A 386 -11.77 4.72 -22.31
N VAL A 387 -10.83 3.82 -22.16
CA VAL A 387 -9.50 3.86 -22.78
C VAL A 387 -9.48 2.79 -23.87
N LYS A 388 -9.10 3.19 -25.09
CA LYS A 388 -8.97 2.31 -26.24
C LYS A 388 -7.50 2.27 -26.66
N ASP A 389 -7.16 1.31 -27.46
CA ASP A 389 -5.86 1.21 -28.13
C ASP A 389 -4.68 1.00 -27.15
N VAL A 390 -4.92 0.21 -26.08
CA VAL A 390 -3.89 -0.21 -25.12
C VAL A 390 -4.00 -1.70 -24.88
N LEU A 391 -2.95 -2.45 -25.16
CA LEU A 391 -2.79 -3.86 -24.87
C LEU A 391 -1.70 -4.05 -23.83
N LEU A 392 -2.01 -4.80 -22.77
CA LEU A 392 -1.07 -5.14 -21.71
C LEU A 392 -0.82 -6.64 -21.69
N LEU A 393 0.43 -7.03 -21.87
CA LEU A 393 0.93 -8.39 -21.76
C LEU A 393 1.88 -8.47 -20.56
N ASP A 394 1.45 -9.16 -19.53
CA ASP A 394 2.24 -9.42 -18.32
C ASP A 394 2.90 -10.79 -18.37
N VAL A 395 3.78 -11.12 -17.43
CA VAL A 395 4.49 -12.38 -17.36
C VAL A 395 4.41 -13.01 -15.98
N THR A 396 4.58 -14.35 -15.94
CA THR A 396 4.74 -15.05 -14.66
C THR A 396 6.08 -14.70 -14.03
N PRO A 397 6.13 -14.37 -12.71
CA PRO A 397 7.39 -14.03 -12.06
C PRO A 397 8.28 -15.25 -11.78
N LEU A 398 7.68 -16.44 -11.69
CA LEU A 398 8.32 -17.70 -11.33
C LEU A 398 7.80 -18.85 -12.19
N SER A 399 8.65 -19.84 -12.40
CA SER A 399 8.27 -21.10 -13.07
C SER A 399 7.27 -21.89 -12.23
N LEU A 400 6.36 -22.57 -12.91
CA LEU A 400 5.31 -23.40 -12.33
C LEU A 400 5.46 -24.82 -12.85
N GLY A 401 5.30 -25.80 -11.97
CA GLY A 401 5.46 -27.20 -12.34
C GLY A 401 4.91 -28.16 -11.30
N ILE A 402 5.22 -29.42 -11.48
CA ILE A 402 4.84 -30.49 -10.55
C ILE A 402 6.06 -31.27 -10.06
N GLU A 403 5.93 -31.88 -8.89
CA GLU A 403 6.88 -32.88 -8.41
C GLU A 403 6.75 -34.17 -9.22
N THR A 404 7.87 -34.66 -9.74
CA THR A 404 7.98 -35.91 -10.46
C THR A 404 8.90 -36.91 -9.73
N MET A 405 9.01 -38.13 -10.25
CA MET A 405 9.79 -39.20 -9.63
C MET A 405 11.21 -38.73 -9.26
N GLY A 406 11.63 -39.07 -8.05
CA GLY A 406 12.93 -38.66 -7.50
C GLY A 406 12.94 -37.30 -6.80
N GLY A 407 11.77 -36.68 -6.58
CA GLY A 407 11.67 -35.37 -5.90
C GLY A 407 12.17 -34.19 -6.76
N VAL A 408 12.04 -34.32 -8.06
CA VAL A 408 12.43 -33.33 -9.07
C VAL A 408 11.22 -32.48 -9.44
N MET A 409 11.42 -31.16 -9.60
CA MET A 409 10.41 -30.27 -10.17
C MET A 409 10.48 -30.30 -11.69
N THR A 410 9.42 -30.77 -12.33
CA THR A 410 9.24 -30.66 -13.78
C THR A 410 8.42 -29.41 -14.08
N LYS A 411 9.03 -28.44 -14.75
CA LYS A 411 8.39 -27.18 -15.12
C LYS A 411 7.44 -27.39 -16.30
N LEU A 412 6.22 -26.85 -16.20
CA LEU A 412 5.23 -26.79 -17.27
C LEU A 412 5.14 -25.38 -17.85
N ILE A 413 5.30 -24.37 -17.02
CA ILE A 413 5.33 -22.97 -17.42
C ILE A 413 6.61 -22.37 -16.85
N GLU A 414 7.47 -21.86 -17.74
CA GLU A 414 8.72 -21.19 -17.33
C GLU A 414 8.43 -19.78 -16.81
N LYS A 415 9.32 -19.25 -15.96
CA LYS A 415 9.29 -17.83 -15.55
C LYS A 415 9.32 -16.92 -16.78
N ASN A 416 8.76 -15.74 -16.66
CA ASN A 416 8.65 -14.75 -17.73
C ASN A 416 7.82 -15.22 -18.94
N THR A 417 6.95 -16.21 -18.75
CA THR A 417 5.95 -16.57 -19.76
C THR A 417 4.80 -15.58 -19.74
N THR A 418 4.45 -15.02 -20.89
CA THR A 418 3.33 -14.08 -21.05
C THR A 418 2.00 -14.69 -20.60
N VAL A 419 1.22 -13.93 -19.83
CA VAL A 419 -0.11 -14.33 -19.33
C VAL A 419 -1.23 -13.49 -19.93
N PRO A 420 -2.43 -14.08 -20.17
CA PRO A 420 -2.85 -15.43 -19.82
C PRO A 420 -2.17 -16.51 -20.68
N THR A 421 -1.94 -17.69 -20.09
CA THR A 421 -1.29 -18.80 -20.79
C THR A 421 -1.81 -20.15 -20.32
N LYS A 422 -1.65 -21.16 -21.18
CA LYS A 422 -2.04 -22.54 -20.88
C LYS A 422 -0.98 -23.51 -21.38
N ALA A 423 -0.55 -24.42 -20.50
CA ALA A 423 0.39 -25.47 -20.85
C ALA A 423 -0.12 -26.82 -20.35
N SER A 424 0.10 -27.87 -21.15
CA SER A 424 -0.29 -29.25 -20.81
C SER A 424 0.84 -30.22 -21.12
N GLN A 425 1.05 -31.17 -20.21
CA GLN A 425 2.03 -32.23 -20.39
C GLN A 425 1.46 -33.58 -19.91
N VAL A 426 1.83 -34.67 -20.62
CA VAL A 426 1.40 -36.02 -20.27
C VAL A 426 2.45 -36.65 -19.36
N PHE A 427 1.98 -37.19 -18.24
CA PHE A 427 2.76 -37.93 -17.24
C PHE A 427 2.21 -39.38 -17.17
N SER A 428 2.87 -40.20 -16.39
CA SER A 428 2.45 -41.58 -16.18
C SER A 428 2.64 -42.01 -14.73
N THR A 429 2.18 -43.24 -14.40
CA THR A 429 2.36 -43.85 -13.07
C THR A 429 3.81 -44.27 -12.85
N ALA A 430 4.28 -44.17 -11.60
CA ALA A 430 5.64 -44.54 -11.18
C ALA A 430 5.75 -46.04 -10.78
N GLU A 431 4.61 -46.70 -10.44
CA GLU A 431 4.54 -48.08 -9.95
C GLU A 431 3.54 -48.90 -10.74
N ASP A 432 3.75 -50.23 -10.77
CA ASP A 432 2.82 -51.15 -11.38
C ASP A 432 1.50 -51.22 -10.61
N ASN A 433 0.39 -51.28 -11.35
CA ASN A 433 -0.97 -51.35 -10.79
C ASN A 433 -1.38 -50.16 -9.92
N GLN A 434 -0.74 -49.02 -10.09
CA GLN A 434 -1.09 -47.78 -9.38
C GLN A 434 -2.44 -47.25 -9.89
N THR A 435 -3.41 -47.06 -8.97
CA THR A 435 -4.79 -46.66 -9.28
C THR A 435 -5.10 -45.19 -8.93
N ALA A 436 -4.12 -44.47 -8.41
CA ALA A 436 -4.19 -43.04 -8.13
C ALA A 436 -2.82 -42.38 -8.30
N VAL A 437 -2.81 -41.11 -8.66
CA VAL A 437 -1.60 -40.26 -8.69
C VAL A 437 -1.83 -39.01 -7.90
N THR A 438 -0.84 -38.62 -7.09
CA THR A 438 -0.82 -37.33 -6.39
C THR A 438 -0.13 -36.30 -7.27
N VAL A 439 -0.81 -35.22 -7.60
CA VAL A 439 -0.24 -34.05 -8.28
C VAL A 439 0.15 -33.05 -7.23
N HIS A 440 1.46 -32.83 -7.04
CA HIS A 440 2.01 -31.83 -6.16
C HIS A 440 2.47 -30.62 -6.98
N VAL A 441 1.75 -29.52 -6.88
CA VAL A 441 1.99 -28.29 -7.64
C VAL A 441 2.98 -27.41 -6.92
N LEU A 442 3.96 -26.92 -7.67
CA LEU A 442 5.12 -26.20 -7.17
C LEU A 442 5.33 -24.88 -7.94
N GLN A 443 5.87 -23.90 -7.26
CA GLN A 443 6.32 -22.63 -7.84
C GLN A 443 7.75 -22.33 -7.41
N GLY A 444 8.63 -21.97 -8.33
CA GLY A 444 10.03 -21.61 -8.08
C GLY A 444 10.98 -22.08 -9.17
N GLU A 445 12.28 -21.84 -8.95
CA GLU A 445 13.32 -22.08 -9.96
C GLU A 445 14.24 -23.28 -9.63
N ARG A 446 14.03 -23.91 -8.48
CA ARG A 446 14.90 -25.01 -8.03
C ARG A 446 14.48 -26.34 -8.67
N ASP A 447 15.44 -27.10 -9.13
CA ASP A 447 15.19 -28.45 -9.67
C ASP A 447 14.69 -29.42 -8.59
N ARG A 448 15.06 -29.19 -7.34
CA ARG A 448 14.60 -29.98 -6.20
C ARG A 448 13.21 -29.54 -5.77
N ALA A 449 12.23 -30.43 -5.85
CA ALA A 449 10.84 -30.15 -5.52
C ALA A 449 10.66 -29.54 -4.10
N SER A 450 11.35 -30.11 -3.09
CA SER A 450 11.27 -29.63 -1.69
C SER A 450 11.89 -28.25 -1.44
N ALA A 451 12.63 -27.71 -2.42
CA ALA A 451 13.24 -26.37 -2.33
C ALA A 451 12.38 -25.28 -3.01
N ASN A 452 11.22 -25.66 -3.55
CA ASN A 452 10.25 -24.76 -4.17
C ASN A 452 9.03 -24.57 -3.28
N LYS A 453 8.25 -23.52 -3.55
CA LYS A 453 6.99 -23.26 -2.86
C LYS A 453 5.94 -24.26 -3.26
N SER A 454 5.37 -24.99 -2.31
CA SER A 454 4.20 -25.84 -2.54
C SER A 454 2.95 -24.97 -2.66
N LEU A 455 2.26 -25.06 -3.79
CA LEU A 455 0.98 -24.38 -4.03
C LEU A 455 -0.21 -25.26 -3.64
N GLY A 456 -0.05 -26.59 -3.66
CA GLY A 456 -1.10 -27.52 -3.27
C GLY A 456 -0.82 -28.94 -3.73
N LYS A 457 -1.61 -29.88 -3.19
CA LYS A 457 -1.60 -31.29 -3.59
C LYS A 457 -3.02 -31.76 -3.81
N PHE A 458 -3.22 -32.60 -4.83
CA PHE A 458 -4.50 -33.28 -5.06
C PHE A 458 -4.28 -34.62 -5.68
N ASP A 459 -5.24 -35.54 -5.48
CA ASP A 459 -5.17 -36.89 -5.97
C ASP A 459 -6.14 -37.12 -7.13
N LEU A 460 -5.66 -37.67 -8.24
CA LEU A 460 -6.48 -38.23 -9.28
C LEU A 460 -6.59 -39.75 -9.04
N ALA A 461 -7.77 -40.19 -8.59
CA ALA A 461 -8.05 -41.59 -8.29
C ALA A 461 -8.87 -42.26 -9.40
N GLY A 462 -8.85 -43.58 -9.39
CA GLY A 462 -9.63 -44.42 -10.31
C GLY A 462 -9.00 -44.58 -11.69
N ILE A 463 -7.69 -44.53 -11.73
CA ILE A 463 -6.88 -44.94 -12.87
C ILE A 463 -6.95 -46.46 -12.97
N ASP A 464 -7.09 -46.99 -14.18
CA ASP A 464 -7.07 -48.45 -14.40
C ASP A 464 -5.71 -49.03 -14.02
N ALA A 465 -5.73 -50.15 -13.28
CA ALA A 465 -4.51 -50.87 -12.95
C ALA A 465 -3.79 -51.35 -14.23
N ALA A 466 -2.55 -50.93 -14.41
CA ALA A 466 -1.71 -51.22 -15.57
C ALA A 466 -0.23 -51.21 -15.16
N PRO A 467 0.67 -51.77 -15.97
CA PRO A 467 2.11 -51.61 -15.77
C PRO A 467 2.50 -50.12 -15.71
N ARG A 468 3.51 -49.78 -14.89
CA ARG A 468 4.06 -48.43 -14.79
C ARG A 468 4.41 -47.89 -16.18
N GLY A 469 4.20 -46.61 -16.39
CA GLY A 469 4.48 -45.92 -17.66
C GLY A 469 3.39 -46.09 -18.73
N MET A 470 2.37 -46.94 -18.52
CA MET A 470 1.28 -47.16 -19.49
C MET A 470 0.11 -46.14 -19.34
N PRO A 471 -0.37 -45.81 -18.14
CA PRO A 471 -1.40 -44.78 -17.97
C PRO A 471 -0.92 -43.41 -18.47
N GLN A 472 -1.83 -42.67 -19.13
CA GLN A 472 -1.53 -41.32 -19.65
C GLN A 472 -2.34 -40.31 -18.88
N ILE A 473 -1.67 -39.58 -18.01
CA ILE A 473 -2.25 -38.52 -17.16
C ILE A 473 -1.83 -37.16 -17.72
N GLU A 474 -2.77 -36.47 -18.34
CA GLU A 474 -2.56 -35.13 -18.84
C GLU A 474 -2.74 -34.11 -17.69
N VAL A 475 -1.67 -33.43 -17.34
CA VAL A 475 -1.69 -32.32 -16.38
C VAL A 475 -1.69 -31.00 -17.15
N THR A 476 -2.67 -30.17 -16.87
CA THR A 476 -2.85 -28.86 -17.52
C THR A 476 -2.73 -27.76 -16.50
N PHE A 477 -1.90 -26.76 -16.79
CA PHE A 477 -1.78 -25.50 -16.08
C PHE A 477 -2.41 -24.42 -16.93
N ASP A 478 -3.31 -23.61 -16.35
CA ASP A 478 -4.05 -22.56 -17.02
C ASP A 478 -3.98 -21.30 -16.14
N ILE A 479 -3.24 -20.27 -16.58
CA ILE A 479 -3.08 -19.02 -15.86
C ILE A 479 -3.98 -17.97 -16.48
N ASP A 480 -4.87 -17.40 -15.68
CA ASP A 480 -5.78 -16.34 -16.12
C ASP A 480 -5.08 -14.98 -16.28
N ALA A 481 -5.83 -13.97 -16.72
CA ALA A 481 -5.33 -12.60 -16.89
C ALA A 481 -4.92 -11.91 -15.57
N ASN A 482 -5.30 -12.45 -14.42
CA ASN A 482 -4.89 -11.96 -13.10
C ASN A 482 -3.60 -12.64 -12.59
N GLY A 483 -3.06 -13.57 -13.37
CA GLY A 483 -1.94 -14.42 -12.98
C GLY A 483 -2.33 -15.54 -12.01
N ILE A 484 -3.60 -15.91 -11.93
CA ILE A 484 -4.10 -16.95 -11.02
C ILE A 484 -4.10 -18.29 -11.75
N LEU A 485 -3.50 -19.30 -11.11
CA LEU A 485 -3.28 -20.62 -11.66
C LEU A 485 -4.42 -21.60 -11.37
N HIS A 486 -4.92 -22.22 -12.41
CA HIS A 486 -5.83 -23.37 -12.36
C HIS A 486 -5.10 -24.63 -12.84
N VAL A 487 -5.13 -25.70 -12.06
CA VAL A 487 -4.49 -26.96 -12.44
C VAL A 487 -5.52 -28.08 -12.55
N SER A 488 -5.45 -28.86 -13.61
CA SER A 488 -6.25 -30.08 -13.77
C SER A 488 -5.37 -31.26 -14.12
N ALA A 489 -5.80 -32.43 -13.70
CA ALA A 489 -5.22 -33.70 -14.11
C ALA A 489 -6.33 -34.62 -14.68
N LYS A 490 -6.08 -35.20 -15.84
CA LYS A 490 -7.04 -36.04 -16.56
C LYS A 490 -6.40 -37.35 -17.04
N ASP A 491 -6.99 -38.45 -16.67
CA ASP A 491 -6.65 -39.75 -17.27
C ASP A 491 -7.26 -39.82 -18.69
N LYS A 492 -6.40 -39.88 -19.70
CA LYS A 492 -6.81 -39.89 -21.12
C LYS A 492 -7.59 -41.13 -21.51
N LYS A 493 -7.41 -42.25 -20.81
CA LYS A 493 -8.08 -43.52 -21.09
C LYS A 493 -9.48 -43.56 -20.48
N THR A 494 -9.62 -43.27 -19.20
CA THR A 494 -10.90 -43.35 -18.49
C THR A 494 -11.73 -42.08 -18.62
N GLY A 495 -11.10 -40.95 -19.02
CA GLY A 495 -11.71 -39.64 -19.07
C GLY A 495 -11.94 -39.02 -17.70
N LYS A 496 -11.55 -39.69 -16.61
CA LYS A 496 -11.64 -39.12 -15.26
C LYS A 496 -10.73 -37.91 -15.14
N GLU A 497 -11.29 -36.84 -14.61
CA GLU A 497 -10.61 -35.56 -14.43
C GLU A 497 -10.79 -35.09 -12.99
N GLN A 498 -9.71 -34.62 -12.40
CA GLN A 498 -9.71 -33.87 -11.17
C GLN A 498 -9.14 -32.50 -11.46
N ARG A 499 -9.87 -31.48 -11.09
CA ARG A 499 -9.42 -30.08 -11.19
C ARG A 499 -9.24 -29.53 -9.80
N ILE A 500 -8.15 -28.86 -9.58
CA ILE A 500 -7.97 -27.98 -8.46
C ILE A 500 -7.86 -26.57 -9.03
N GLU A 501 -8.75 -25.69 -8.63
CA GLU A 501 -8.42 -24.30 -8.59
C GLU A 501 -7.42 -24.22 -7.45
N ILE A 502 -6.16 -23.93 -7.77
CA ILE A 502 -5.23 -23.58 -6.73
C ILE A 502 -5.72 -22.23 -6.24
N LYS A 503 -6.67 -22.32 -5.34
CA LYS A 503 -6.84 -21.31 -4.35
C LYS A 503 -5.54 -21.37 -3.57
N ALA A 504 -4.55 -20.69 -4.11
CA ALA A 504 -3.28 -20.51 -3.45
C ALA A 504 -3.66 -20.13 -2.04
N GLY A 505 -3.26 -20.93 -1.09
CA GLY A 505 -3.87 -20.89 0.24
C GLY A 505 -3.97 -19.50 0.79
N SER A 506 -5.09 -18.81 0.47
CA SER A 506 -5.46 -17.57 1.14
C SER A 506 -5.60 -17.83 2.63
N GLY A 507 -5.62 -19.10 3.00
CA GLY A 507 -5.89 -19.55 4.33
C GLY A 507 -7.34 -19.39 4.74
N LEU A 508 -8.16 -18.82 3.88
CA LEU A 508 -9.57 -18.59 4.09
C LEU A 508 -10.39 -19.54 3.22
N SER A 509 -11.35 -20.26 3.82
CA SER A 509 -12.38 -20.98 3.09
C SER A 509 -13.36 -19.99 2.44
N GLU A 510 -14.10 -20.43 1.43
CA GLU A 510 -15.15 -19.60 0.81
C GLU A 510 -16.21 -19.18 1.86
N GLU A 511 -16.51 -20.03 2.83
CA GLU A 511 -17.42 -19.73 3.94
C GLU A 511 -16.85 -18.65 4.88
N GLU A 512 -15.53 -18.66 5.13
CA GLU A 512 -14.85 -17.62 5.91
C GLU A 512 -14.82 -16.29 5.17
N ILE A 513 -14.53 -16.27 3.88
CA ILE A 513 -14.60 -15.06 3.05
C ILE A 513 -16.02 -14.50 3.06
N GLN A 514 -17.04 -15.34 2.83
CA GLN A 514 -18.44 -14.91 2.87
C GLN A 514 -18.86 -14.38 4.24
N ARG A 515 -18.38 -15.01 5.32
CA ARG A 515 -18.62 -14.49 6.68
C ARG A 515 -17.97 -13.12 6.87
N MET A 516 -16.74 -12.92 6.41
CA MET A 516 -16.04 -11.63 6.51
C MET A 516 -16.72 -10.54 5.69
N VAL A 517 -17.21 -10.87 4.51
CA VAL A 517 -18.01 -9.96 3.67
C VAL A 517 -19.32 -9.58 4.39
N ALA A 518 -20.02 -10.55 4.96
CA ALA A 518 -21.28 -10.31 5.68
C ALA A 518 -21.05 -9.49 6.96
N ASP A 519 -19.95 -9.75 7.69
CA ASP A 519 -19.56 -9.01 8.89
C ASP A 519 -19.24 -7.55 8.55
N ALA A 520 -18.50 -7.31 7.47
CA ALA A 520 -18.22 -5.96 6.98
C ALA A 520 -19.50 -5.18 6.60
N GLU A 521 -20.46 -5.83 5.95
CA GLU A 521 -21.72 -5.19 5.58
C GLU A 521 -22.61 -4.95 6.83
N SER A 522 -22.61 -5.87 7.81
CA SER A 522 -23.41 -5.71 9.04
C SER A 522 -22.95 -4.55 9.92
N HIS A 523 -21.67 -4.18 9.89
CA HIS A 523 -21.11 -3.07 10.68
C HIS A 523 -21.03 -1.74 9.91
N LYS A 524 -21.45 -1.70 8.66
CA LYS A 524 -21.37 -0.51 7.78
C LYS A 524 -22.07 0.72 8.37
N GLU A 525 -23.24 0.55 9.01
CA GLU A 525 -23.95 1.64 9.67
C GLU A 525 -23.27 2.11 10.96
N GLU A 526 -22.62 1.23 11.69
CA GLU A 526 -21.87 1.57 12.90
C GLU A 526 -20.60 2.33 12.50
N ASP A 527 -19.87 1.84 11.50
CA ASP A 527 -18.69 2.48 10.95
C ASP A 527 -19.01 3.86 10.37
N ARG A 528 -20.17 4.03 9.72
CA ARG A 528 -20.64 5.33 9.23
C ARG A 528 -20.90 6.31 10.37
N LYS A 529 -21.64 5.89 11.41
CA LYS A 529 -21.92 6.72 12.59
C LYS A 529 -20.64 7.13 13.31
N PHE A 530 -19.69 6.22 13.40
CA PHE A 530 -18.38 6.48 13.98
C PHE A 530 -17.59 7.52 13.17
N GLN A 531 -17.52 7.38 11.84
CA GLN A 531 -16.86 8.38 10.99
C GLN A 531 -17.50 9.78 11.12
N GLU A 532 -18.83 9.84 11.18
CA GLU A 532 -19.54 11.10 11.41
C GLU A 532 -19.17 11.72 12.77
N LEU A 533 -19.09 10.90 13.83
CA LEU A 533 -18.69 11.34 15.16
C LEU A 533 -17.25 11.85 15.17
N VAL A 534 -16.30 11.12 14.56
CA VAL A 534 -14.89 11.52 14.46
C VAL A 534 -14.74 12.81 13.66
N SER A 535 -15.46 12.94 12.53
CA SER A 535 -15.47 14.19 11.76
C SER A 535 -15.95 15.38 12.60
N THR A 536 -17.00 15.19 13.39
CA THR A 536 -17.53 16.22 14.28
C THR A 536 -16.55 16.57 15.39
N ARG A 537 -15.86 15.59 16.00
CA ARG A 537 -14.80 15.83 16.99
C ARG A 537 -13.63 16.60 16.40
N ASN A 538 -13.20 16.25 15.18
CA ASN A 538 -12.12 16.96 14.48
C ASN A 538 -12.50 18.41 14.19
N LYS A 539 -13.74 18.67 13.75
CA LYS A 539 -14.26 20.05 13.59
C LYS A 539 -14.25 20.81 14.91
N ALA A 540 -14.63 20.16 16.00
CA ALA A 540 -14.59 20.75 17.34
C ALA A 540 -13.16 21.12 17.75
N ASP A 541 -12.18 20.24 17.54
CA ASP A 541 -10.77 20.47 17.84
C ASP A 541 -10.19 21.64 17.03
N GLN A 542 -10.48 21.70 15.73
CA GLN A 542 -10.06 22.82 14.88
C GLN A 542 -10.65 24.14 15.36
N LEU A 543 -11.94 24.16 15.69
CA LEU A 543 -12.61 25.36 16.18
C LEU A 543 -12.06 25.82 17.53
N VAL A 544 -11.80 24.88 18.45
CA VAL A 544 -11.16 25.14 19.74
C VAL A 544 -9.79 25.78 19.54
N HIS A 545 -8.96 25.17 18.66
CA HIS A 545 -7.63 25.69 18.39
C HIS A 545 -7.65 27.07 17.74
N ALA A 546 -8.49 27.25 16.72
CA ALA A 546 -8.64 28.54 16.03
C ALA A 546 -9.15 29.64 16.97
N THR A 547 -10.16 29.34 17.81
CA THR A 547 -10.70 30.30 18.78
C THR A 547 -9.67 30.67 19.86
N ARG A 548 -8.88 29.70 20.37
CA ARG A 548 -7.79 29.98 21.30
C ARG A 548 -6.73 30.90 20.72
N SER A 549 -6.31 30.63 19.47
CA SER A 549 -5.33 31.46 18.77
C SER A 549 -5.86 32.88 18.58
N ALA A 550 -7.10 33.01 18.12
CA ALA A 550 -7.75 34.32 17.95
C ALA A 550 -7.93 35.09 19.28
N LEU A 551 -8.28 34.40 20.37
CA LEU A 551 -8.36 34.98 21.70
C LEU A 551 -7.00 35.49 22.18
N LYS A 552 -5.93 34.79 21.94
CA LYS A 552 -4.57 35.19 22.30
C LYS A 552 -4.12 36.44 21.55
N GLU A 553 -4.47 36.56 20.28
CA GLU A 553 -4.03 37.66 19.42
C GLU A 553 -4.96 38.89 19.48
N HIS A 554 -6.25 38.65 19.58
CA HIS A 554 -7.27 39.70 19.42
C HIS A 554 -8.24 39.84 20.61
N GLY A 555 -8.14 39.01 21.65
CA GLY A 555 -9.05 39.03 22.81
C GLY A 555 -9.13 40.36 23.52
N GLY A 556 -8.02 41.12 23.56
CA GLY A 556 -7.99 42.48 24.14
C GLY A 556 -8.83 43.52 23.39
N LYS A 557 -9.32 43.23 22.17
CA LYS A 557 -10.16 44.12 21.36
C LYS A 557 -11.66 43.80 21.51
N VAL A 558 -12.00 42.71 22.22
CA VAL A 558 -13.39 42.25 22.41
C VAL A 558 -13.90 42.74 23.76
N PRO A 559 -15.17 43.23 23.86
CA PRO A 559 -15.77 43.63 25.12
C PRO A 559 -15.76 42.51 26.16
N GLY A 560 -15.44 42.82 27.43
CA GLY A 560 -15.23 41.81 28.47
C GLY A 560 -16.41 40.85 28.71
N ALA A 561 -17.64 41.31 28.52
CA ALA A 561 -18.82 40.42 28.62
C ALA A 561 -18.84 39.37 27.49
N GLN A 562 -18.52 39.76 26.25
CA GLN A 562 -18.45 38.85 25.11
C GLN A 562 -17.23 37.92 25.24
N LEU A 563 -16.10 38.39 25.76
CA LEU A 563 -14.91 37.60 26.03
C LEU A 563 -15.24 36.41 26.96
N SER A 564 -15.93 36.72 28.09
CA SER A 564 -16.36 35.67 29.05
C SER A 564 -17.34 34.67 28.45
N GLU A 565 -18.20 35.12 27.53
CA GLU A 565 -19.15 34.24 26.84
C GLU A 565 -18.41 33.31 25.85
N ILE A 566 -17.42 33.80 25.12
CA ILE A 566 -16.57 33.02 24.20
C ILE A 566 -15.75 32.02 25.00
N GLU A 567 -15.09 32.42 26.09
CA GLU A 567 -14.31 31.52 26.96
C GLU A 567 -15.19 30.44 27.60
N GLY A 568 -16.41 30.78 28.00
CA GLY A 568 -17.38 29.81 28.50
C GLY A 568 -17.82 28.77 27.44
N ALA A 569 -18.14 29.24 26.25
CA ALA A 569 -18.50 28.34 25.13
C ALA A 569 -17.31 27.49 24.68
N LEU A 570 -16.10 28.02 24.69
CA LEU A 570 -14.87 27.29 24.39
C LEU A 570 -14.62 26.18 25.41
N SER A 571 -14.72 26.46 26.70
CA SER A 571 -14.57 25.47 27.76
C SER A 571 -15.64 24.39 27.70
N ASP A 572 -16.87 24.76 27.34
CA ASP A 572 -17.97 23.81 27.16
C ASP A 572 -17.71 22.86 25.99
N LEU A 573 -17.20 23.37 24.86
CA LEU A 573 -16.86 22.56 23.70
C LEU A 573 -15.67 21.63 24.00
N GLU A 574 -14.67 22.12 24.72
CA GLU A 574 -13.52 21.31 25.14
C GLU A 574 -13.90 20.11 26.01
N LYS A 575 -14.88 20.29 26.90
CA LYS A 575 -15.40 19.20 27.73
C LYS A 575 -16.27 18.22 26.94
N ALA A 576 -16.96 18.71 25.91
CA ALA A 576 -17.89 17.91 25.12
C ALA A 576 -17.22 17.19 23.93
N LYS A 577 -16.08 17.68 23.42
CA LYS A 577 -15.47 17.18 22.18
C LYS A 577 -15.10 15.69 22.20
N ASP A 578 -14.80 15.13 23.37
CA ASP A 578 -14.45 13.74 23.56
C ASP A 578 -15.66 12.84 23.89
N SER A 579 -16.88 13.41 23.89
CA SER A 579 -18.14 12.69 24.12
C SER A 579 -18.49 11.83 22.91
N ASP A 580 -19.25 10.74 23.14
CA ASP A 580 -19.82 9.91 22.09
C ASP A 580 -21.13 10.46 21.52
N ASP A 581 -21.66 11.55 22.06
CA ASP A 581 -22.87 12.21 21.61
C ASP A 581 -22.55 13.28 20.56
N LYS A 582 -22.63 12.89 19.28
CA LYS A 582 -22.45 13.78 18.13
C LYS A 582 -23.32 15.02 18.21
N GLY A 583 -24.60 14.87 18.58
CA GLY A 583 -25.54 15.99 18.66
C GLY A 583 -25.15 17.01 19.75
N ALA A 584 -24.64 16.53 20.90
CA ALA A 584 -24.13 17.39 21.94
C ALA A 584 -22.90 18.19 21.50
N ILE A 585 -21.98 17.56 20.77
CA ILE A 585 -20.77 18.23 20.21
C ILE A 585 -21.20 19.29 19.19
N GLU A 586 -22.07 18.94 18.23
CA GLU A 586 -22.55 19.85 17.19
C GLU A 586 -23.25 21.09 17.78
N ALA A 587 -24.08 20.91 18.82
CA ALA A 587 -24.72 22.02 19.52
C ALA A 587 -23.71 22.97 20.16
N LYS A 588 -22.60 22.44 20.71
CA LYS A 588 -21.53 23.26 21.30
C LYS A 588 -20.66 23.93 20.24
N ILE A 589 -20.41 23.27 19.10
CA ILE A 589 -19.77 23.89 17.93
C ILE A 589 -20.57 25.10 17.47
N GLN A 590 -21.87 24.93 17.20
CA GLN A 590 -22.74 26.02 16.75
C GLN A 590 -22.77 27.18 17.75
N LYS A 591 -22.82 26.88 19.04
CA LYS A 591 -22.78 27.92 20.09
C LYS A 591 -21.47 28.69 20.06
N LEU A 592 -20.33 28.00 19.94
CA LEU A 592 -19.02 28.68 19.90
C LEU A 592 -18.88 29.49 18.61
N GLU A 593 -19.27 28.95 17.44
CA GLU A 593 -19.27 29.66 16.15
C GLU A 593 -20.09 30.94 16.24
N GLN A 594 -21.27 30.91 16.88
CA GLN A 594 -22.15 32.05 17.04
C GLN A 594 -21.53 33.13 17.93
N VAL A 595 -20.99 32.77 19.10
CA VAL A 595 -20.47 33.76 20.04
C VAL A 595 -19.07 34.27 19.63
N ALA A 596 -18.31 33.52 18.85
CA ALA A 596 -16.99 33.88 18.37
C ALA A 596 -17.01 34.79 17.13
N GLN A 597 -18.15 35.06 16.51
CA GLN A 597 -18.27 35.93 15.33
C GLN A 597 -17.65 37.32 15.55
N SER A 598 -17.87 37.89 16.73
CA SER A 598 -17.29 39.20 17.08
C SER A 598 -15.75 39.17 17.19
N LEU A 599 -15.19 38.06 17.65
CA LEU A 599 -13.75 37.85 17.75
C LEU A 599 -13.12 37.73 16.35
N TYR A 600 -13.74 36.97 15.46
CA TYR A 600 -13.28 36.82 14.07
C TYR A 600 -13.42 38.13 13.28
N ALA A 601 -14.49 38.90 13.49
CA ALA A 601 -14.64 40.23 12.91
C ALA A 601 -13.55 41.19 13.39
N ALA A 602 -13.17 41.14 14.67
CA ALA A 602 -12.09 41.94 15.24
C ALA A 602 -10.71 41.50 14.68
N ALA A 603 -10.53 40.22 14.39
CA ALA A 603 -9.33 39.69 13.73
C ALA A 603 -9.19 40.22 12.31
N GLN A 604 -10.27 40.16 11.51
CA GLN A 604 -10.28 40.70 10.14
C GLN A 604 -10.06 42.23 10.09
N ALA A 605 -10.66 42.98 10.99
CA ALA A 605 -10.44 44.42 11.07
C ALA A 605 -8.99 44.80 11.42
N GLY A 606 -8.28 43.96 12.19
CA GLY A 606 -6.87 44.14 12.51
C GLY A 606 -5.92 43.96 11.32
N HIS A 607 -6.31 43.18 10.32
CA HIS A 607 -5.55 43.05 9.07
C HIS A 607 -5.83 44.19 8.08
N ALA A 608 -6.99 44.86 8.14
CA ALA A 608 -7.30 45.99 7.31
C ALA A 608 -6.58 47.28 7.75
N ASP A 609 -6.25 47.44 9.04
CA ASP A 609 -5.59 48.64 9.57
C ASP A 609 -4.05 48.65 9.39
N ALA A 610 -3.45 47.49 9.04
CA ALA A 610 -2.02 47.41 8.72
C ALA A 610 -1.69 47.80 7.28
N GLY A 611 -2.71 48.08 6.42
CA GLY A 611 -2.59 48.43 5.02
C GLY A 611 -2.78 49.89 4.65
N ALA A 612 -3.09 50.81 5.60
CA ALA A 612 -3.37 52.22 5.31
C ALA A 612 -2.23 53.13 5.74
N GLY A 613 -1.16 53.18 4.96
CA GLY A 613 -0.10 54.17 5.19
C GLY A 613 1.10 54.05 4.26
N ALA A 614 0.93 54.32 2.96
CA ALA A 614 1.96 54.90 2.08
C ALA A 614 1.42 55.08 0.64
N GLN A 615 0.91 56.28 0.35
CA GLN A 615 0.84 56.79 -1.01
C GLN A 615 2.25 57.18 -1.48
N HIS A 616 2.72 56.66 -2.58
CA HIS A 616 3.51 57.39 -3.58
C HIS A 616 3.56 56.67 -4.92
N GLY A 617 3.38 57.40 -5.96
CA GLY A 617 3.08 57.23 -7.36
C GLY A 617 4.04 56.38 -8.26
N PRO A 618 3.80 56.37 -9.56
CA PRO A 618 4.01 55.18 -10.40
C PRO A 618 5.35 55.12 -11.15
N GLY A 619 5.86 53.94 -11.38
CA GLY A 619 6.92 53.62 -12.34
C GLY A 619 7.01 52.13 -12.62
N PRO A 620 7.29 51.73 -13.86
CA PRO A 620 6.94 50.42 -14.37
C PRO A 620 8.08 49.38 -14.35
N GLY A 621 7.70 48.12 -14.25
CA GLY A 621 8.47 46.98 -14.78
C GLY A 621 9.06 46.02 -13.77
N GLY A 622 8.73 44.76 -13.89
CA GLY A 622 9.52 43.66 -13.36
C GLY A 622 8.72 42.55 -12.67
N SER A 623 8.50 41.49 -13.42
CA SER A 623 7.91 40.23 -12.99
C SER A 623 8.69 39.52 -11.89
N ALA A 624 8.01 39.07 -10.82
CA ALA A 624 8.33 37.89 -10.03
C ALA A 624 7.08 37.51 -9.23
N GLN A 625 6.64 36.26 -9.40
CA GLN A 625 5.57 35.64 -8.63
C GLN A 625 6.05 35.25 -7.23
N PRO A 626 5.23 35.38 -6.23
CA PRO A 626 5.32 34.57 -5.01
C PRO A 626 4.14 33.60 -4.92
N ASP A 627 4.41 32.49 -4.24
CA ASP A 627 3.49 31.42 -3.92
C ASP A 627 2.27 31.91 -3.14
N ASP A 628 1.09 31.69 -3.69
CA ASP A 628 -0.18 31.95 -3.02
C ASP A 628 -0.76 30.67 -2.42
N VAL A 629 -0.86 30.66 -1.09
CA VAL A 629 -1.74 29.78 -0.35
C VAL A 629 -3.16 30.30 -0.54
N VAL A 630 -4.03 29.55 -1.18
CA VAL A 630 -5.43 29.92 -1.42
C VAL A 630 -6.28 29.29 -0.32
N ASP A 631 -6.79 30.12 0.57
CA ASP A 631 -7.91 29.77 1.47
C ASP A 631 -9.19 29.65 0.65
N ALA A 632 -9.90 28.51 0.77
CA ALA A 632 -11.16 28.28 0.11
C ALA A 632 -12.31 28.95 0.86
N GLU A 633 -12.89 29.99 0.25
CA GLU A 633 -14.19 30.56 0.66
C GLU A 633 -15.33 29.68 0.13
N PHE A 634 -16.19 29.21 1.03
CA PHE A 634 -17.46 28.56 0.70
C PHE A 634 -18.54 29.61 0.48
N THR A 635 -19.05 29.72 -0.75
CA THR A 635 -20.27 30.48 -1.05
C THR A 635 -21.45 29.51 -1.16
N GLU A 636 -22.44 29.70 -0.28
CA GLU A 636 -23.72 28.99 -0.25
C GLU A 636 -24.57 29.42 -1.45
N VAL A 637 -24.87 28.50 -2.38
CA VAL A 637 -25.81 28.76 -3.49
C VAL A 637 -27.21 28.44 -3.02
N LYS A 638 -28.03 29.47 -2.79
CA LYS A 638 -29.49 29.31 -2.57
C LYS A 638 -30.14 28.88 -3.87
N ASN A 639 -30.85 27.77 -3.79
CA ASN A 639 -31.67 27.22 -4.85
C ASN A 639 -33.03 27.94 -4.90
N ASP A 640 -33.18 28.92 -5.77
CA ASP A 640 -34.48 29.48 -6.10
C ASP A 640 -35.09 28.67 -7.27
N GLY A 641 -36.08 27.85 -6.94
CA GLY A 641 -36.88 27.16 -7.91
C GLY A 641 -37.75 28.11 -8.73
N LYS A 642 -37.78 27.85 -10.03
CA LYS A 642 -39.02 27.99 -10.85
C LYS A 642 -38.81 27.50 -12.28
N SER A 643 -39.79 26.69 -12.67
CA SER A 643 -40.29 26.25 -13.98
C SER A 643 -39.47 25.28 -14.77
#